data_c99893b85072cf817c56ee756434bf6e
#
_entry.id   c99893b85072cf817c56ee756434bf6e
#
_cell.length_a   1.000
_cell.length_b   1.000
_cell.length_c   1.000
_cell.angle_alpha   90.00
_cell.angle_beta   90.00
_cell.angle_gamma   90.00
#
_symmetry.space_group_name_H-M   'P 1'
#
loop_
_entity.id
_entity.type
_entity.pdbx_description
1 polymer ?
#
loop_
_entity_poly.entity_id
_entity_poly.type
_entity_poly.pdbx_seq_one_letter_code
_entity_poly.pdbx_strand_id
1 'polypeptide(L)'
;VKHVIIGTAGHVDHGKTLLIKALTGIDTDRLAEEKKRGITIELGFAHLDWPDGTQAGIVDVPGHERFIKNMLAGAGGVDLAMLIVAADEGFMPQTVEHLNILTLLGIRDGLIVITKKDMVDAEWLEMVQEEVRERAKGSFLEGKPILAVSAYTGDGIAELKQALYTLVHAAAEKSVRVPFRLPVDRVFSVDGFGTVVTGTLIEGCINEGDAAELVPSGSETRIRNLQVHGSTVHTAYAGQRVAVNLAGLKKTDVQRGDAVARPGSVRISRMLDVKLTNLRDSGRVITNDMQVHLYHGAAVMLAKVVLLDRDALEPGESAYAQLRMAEPIAAKNGDRFVIRFYSPLETIGGGVILDDAPVRHKRNVPAVIEALRIKEGGSAGDRVEQTLVELKTALPVAAQLAAKLGMEAEQLAAELGGLLGAGRIVEPLPGRYIASSALDEVAASCKTLLAGYHAKNPLHAGMKAAELRQKLFRAMEQTIADALLSELCREGVIRRAGERYALAEFEVRYTKRQNAIRDKLLKYYRGAGIEPITVEEVVASFPQNERADFKQVMDSVLSAGELVMLSPEICYHKEAYARACGAAKAHFAENETITLAQMRDSLGTSRKYALAILEYFDKTGITKKEGDFRRLNRGFPPAQA
;
A
#
# COMPACT_ATOMS: atom_id res chain seq x y z
N VAL A 1 18.47 24.88 1.85
CA VAL A 1 19.31 24.77 3.06
C VAL A 1 19.16 23.35 3.58
N LYS A 2 20.27 22.67 3.79
CA LYS A 2 20.32 21.29 4.29
C LYS A 2 20.18 21.27 5.81
N HIS A 3 19.27 20.45 6.33
CA HIS A 3 19.05 20.29 7.76
C HIS A 3 19.42 18.87 8.19
N VAL A 4 20.37 18.75 9.11
CA VAL A 4 20.92 17.48 9.60
C VAL A 4 20.82 17.45 11.13
N ILE A 5 20.51 16.31 11.69
CA ILE A 5 20.48 16.08 13.14
C ILE A 5 21.65 15.21 13.55
N ILE A 6 22.46 15.70 14.49
CA ILE A 6 23.55 14.98 15.13
C ILE A 6 23.05 14.47 16.48
N GLY A 7 23.10 13.17 16.72
CA GLY A 7 22.78 12.56 18.01
C GLY A 7 24.04 12.24 18.80
N THR A 8 24.09 12.63 20.07
CA THR A 8 25.16 12.17 20.98
C THR A 8 24.84 10.76 21.49
N ALA A 9 25.86 10.00 21.82
CA ALA A 9 25.75 8.68 22.44
C ALA A 9 26.99 8.44 23.33
N GLY A 10 26.86 7.61 24.34
CA GLY A 10 27.97 7.30 25.25
C GLY A 10 27.54 7.21 26.71
N HIS A 11 28.44 6.76 27.56
CA HIS A 11 28.19 6.51 28.98
C HIS A 11 27.79 7.78 29.75
N VAL A 12 27.17 7.61 30.94
CA VAL A 12 26.99 8.69 31.90
C VAL A 12 28.37 9.22 32.30
N ASP A 13 28.50 10.49 32.63
CA ASP A 13 29.75 11.17 33.05
C ASP A 13 30.89 11.22 32.00
N HIS A 14 30.66 10.74 30.77
CA HIS A 14 31.59 10.92 29.64
C HIS A 14 31.62 12.35 29.07
N GLY A 15 30.95 13.31 29.70
CA GLY A 15 31.02 14.72 29.35
C GLY A 15 30.23 15.14 28.10
N LYS A 16 29.20 14.41 27.71
CA LYS A 16 28.35 14.72 26.54
C LYS A 16 27.81 16.14 26.55
N THR A 17 27.10 16.52 27.60
CA THR A 17 26.48 17.84 27.77
C THR A 17 27.53 18.96 27.80
N LEU A 18 28.68 18.72 28.48
CA LEU A 18 29.77 19.69 28.53
C LEU A 18 30.43 19.89 27.16
N LEU A 19 30.59 18.80 26.39
CA LEU A 19 31.09 18.85 25.02
C LEU A 19 30.17 19.66 24.10
N ILE A 20 28.84 19.43 24.17
CA ILE A 20 27.86 20.21 23.39
C ILE A 20 27.94 21.68 23.77
N LYS A 21 28.03 21.99 25.05
CA LYS A 21 28.21 23.38 25.53
C LYS A 21 29.48 24.02 25.00
N ALA A 22 30.60 23.29 24.96
CA ALA A 22 31.85 23.78 24.38
C ALA A 22 31.76 24.02 22.87
N LEU A 23 31.02 23.17 22.14
CA LEU A 23 30.82 23.29 20.69
C LEU A 23 29.88 24.42 20.30
N THR A 24 28.77 24.61 21.04
CA THR A 24 27.64 25.45 20.65
C THR A 24 27.43 26.69 21.50
N GLY A 25 27.98 26.72 22.70
CA GLY A 25 27.69 27.72 23.74
C GLY A 25 26.35 27.49 24.45
N ILE A 26 25.56 26.48 24.06
CA ILE A 26 24.23 26.20 24.61
C ILE A 26 24.32 25.13 25.70
N ASP A 27 23.76 25.41 26.87
CA ASP A 27 23.62 24.46 27.97
C ASP A 27 22.32 23.64 27.76
N THR A 28 22.47 22.33 27.54
CA THR A 28 21.32 21.43 27.23
C THR A 28 20.60 20.93 28.48
N ASP A 29 21.23 21.01 29.66
CA ASP A 29 20.60 20.64 30.94
C ASP A 29 19.67 21.75 31.44
N ARG A 30 18.37 21.50 31.37
CA ARG A 30 17.31 22.48 31.69
C ARG A 30 16.66 22.23 33.04
N LEU A 31 16.60 20.98 33.48
CA LEU A 31 15.95 20.61 34.74
C LEU A 31 16.87 20.93 35.92
N ALA A 32 16.30 21.50 37.00
CA ALA A 32 17.02 21.74 38.23
C ALA A 32 17.61 20.44 38.83
N GLU A 33 16.95 19.30 38.57
CA GLU A 33 17.41 17.98 39.01
C GLU A 33 18.64 17.52 38.21
N GLU A 34 18.68 17.77 36.88
CA GLU A 34 19.83 17.49 36.03
C GLU A 34 21.07 18.25 36.53
N LYS A 35 20.92 19.56 36.75
CA LYS A 35 22.01 20.43 37.28
C LYS A 35 22.47 20.02 38.67
N LYS A 36 21.55 19.55 39.52
CA LYS A 36 21.89 19.11 40.88
C LYS A 36 22.61 17.76 40.92
N ARG A 37 22.21 16.85 40.02
CA ARG A 37 22.75 15.48 39.96
C ARG A 37 23.90 15.33 38.97
N GLY A 38 24.13 16.30 38.08
CA GLY A 38 25.14 16.23 37.01
C GLY A 38 24.81 15.19 35.92
N ILE A 39 23.56 14.73 35.81
CA ILE A 39 23.15 13.72 34.82
C ILE A 39 22.00 14.24 33.98
N THR A 40 22.08 14.04 32.67
CA THR A 40 20.98 14.33 31.74
C THR A 40 19.88 13.30 31.90
N ILE A 41 18.64 13.73 32.12
CA ILE A 41 17.45 12.90 32.32
C ILE A 41 16.58 12.93 31.07
N GLU A 42 16.33 14.11 30.53
CA GLU A 42 15.54 14.35 29.32
C GLU A 42 16.43 14.65 28.12
N LEU A 43 15.83 14.63 26.94
CA LEU A 43 16.53 15.04 25.72
C LEU A 43 16.94 16.51 25.81
N GLY A 44 18.23 16.80 25.64
CA GLY A 44 18.75 18.14 25.45
C GLY A 44 18.79 18.52 23.97
N PHE A 45 18.72 19.80 23.65
CA PHE A 45 18.72 20.27 22.26
C PHE A 45 19.59 21.51 22.13
N ALA A 46 20.48 21.44 21.14
CA ALA A 46 21.33 22.55 20.72
C ALA A 46 21.40 22.62 19.20
N HIS A 47 22.07 23.60 18.65
CA HIS A 47 22.35 23.72 17.23
C HIS A 47 23.74 24.26 16.98
N LEU A 48 24.29 23.88 15.82
CA LEU A 48 25.53 24.41 15.29
C LEU A 48 25.20 25.21 14.04
N ASP A 49 25.76 26.43 13.98
CA ASP A 49 25.64 27.30 12.82
C ASP A 49 27.06 27.52 12.25
N TRP A 50 27.17 27.47 10.93
CA TRP A 50 28.38 27.77 10.18
C TRP A 50 28.22 29.04 9.34
N PRO A 51 29.35 29.73 9.03
CA PRO A 51 29.29 31.02 8.32
C PRO A 51 28.68 31.00 6.93
N ASP A 52 28.61 29.83 6.30
CA ASP A 52 27.99 29.61 5.00
C ASP A 52 26.44 29.41 5.06
N GLY A 53 25.87 29.51 6.25
CA GLY A 53 24.44 29.31 6.50
C GLY A 53 24.03 27.86 6.72
N THR A 54 24.97 26.91 6.72
CA THR A 54 24.71 25.52 7.08
C THR A 54 24.34 25.43 8.56
N GLN A 55 23.30 24.66 8.89
CA GLN A 55 22.84 24.43 10.25
C GLN A 55 22.72 22.94 10.55
N ALA A 56 23.10 22.53 11.75
CA ALA A 56 22.84 21.18 12.26
C ALA A 56 22.24 21.25 13.65
N GLY A 57 21.14 20.53 13.84
CA GLY A 57 20.58 20.30 15.17
C GLY A 57 21.41 19.27 15.92
N ILE A 58 21.56 19.46 17.24
CA ILE A 58 22.20 18.47 18.13
C ILE A 58 21.16 17.97 19.12
N VAL A 59 21.04 16.66 19.23
CA VAL A 59 20.22 15.98 20.23
C VAL A 59 21.14 15.37 21.27
N ASP A 60 21.10 15.93 22.48
CA ASP A 60 21.82 15.39 23.63
C ASP A 60 20.97 14.31 24.30
N VAL A 61 21.46 13.08 24.24
CA VAL A 61 20.72 11.95 24.80
C VAL A 61 21.24 11.59 26.20
N PRO A 62 20.34 11.20 27.13
CA PRO A 62 20.75 10.73 28.44
C PRO A 62 21.61 9.46 28.33
N GLY A 63 22.67 9.39 29.13
CA GLY A 63 23.64 8.28 29.15
C GLY A 63 23.17 7.08 29.99
N HIS A 64 22.32 7.29 30.99
CA HIS A 64 21.99 6.28 31.99
C HIS A 64 20.93 5.28 31.47
N GLU A 65 21.10 3.99 31.75
CA GLU A 65 20.20 2.88 31.31
C GLU A 65 18.72 3.10 31.62
N ARG A 66 18.38 3.76 32.74
CA ARG A 66 16.99 4.09 33.11
C ARG A 66 16.29 5.01 32.11
N PHE A 67 17.05 5.76 31.33
CA PHE A 67 16.57 6.77 30.41
C PHE A 67 16.68 6.36 28.92
N ILE A 68 16.98 5.08 28.64
CA ILE A 68 17.05 4.55 27.26
C ILE A 68 15.79 4.86 26.45
N LYS A 69 14.60 4.86 27.07
CA LYS A 69 13.35 5.28 26.40
C LYS A 69 13.41 6.74 25.90
N ASN A 70 14.10 7.61 26.60
CA ASN A 70 14.27 9.00 26.19
C ASN A 70 15.32 9.10 25.07
N MET A 71 16.40 8.35 25.18
CA MET A 71 17.40 8.20 24.11
C MET A 71 16.75 7.72 22.80
N LEU A 72 15.97 6.64 22.83
CA LEU A 72 15.27 6.09 21.67
C LEU A 72 14.31 7.10 21.03
N ALA A 73 13.60 7.88 21.84
CA ALA A 73 12.71 8.92 21.33
C ALA A 73 13.46 10.05 20.59
N GLY A 74 14.68 10.38 21.02
CA GLY A 74 15.52 11.38 20.35
C GLY A 74 16.24 10.83 19.13
N ALA A 75 16.64 9.56 19.18
CA ALA A 75 17.47 8.95 18.14
C ALA A 75 16.71 8.66 16.83
N GLY A 76 15.38 8.59 16.85
CA GLY A 76 14.54 8.30 15.66
C GLY A 76 14.61 9.33 14.54
N GLY A 77 15.19 10.51 14.78
CA GLY A 77 15.39 11.55 13.76
C GLY A 77 16.86 11.90 13.47
N VAL A 78 17.79 11.15 14.08
CA VAL A 78 19.24 11.38 13.98
C VAL A 78 19.77 10.90 12.63
N ASP A 79 20.61 11.72 12.01
CA ASP A 79 21.28 11.44 10.73
C ASP A 79 22.74 11.01 10.93
N LEU A 80 23.42 11.64 11.90
CA LEU A 80 24.82 11.43 12.21
C LEU A 80 25.00 11.14 13.70
N ALA A 81 25.83 10.18 14.03
CA ALA A 81 26.15 9.86 15.42
C ALA A 81 27.45 10.49 15.87
N MET A 82 27.46 11.04 17.08
CA MET A 82 28.65 11.44 17.79
C MET A 82 28.77 10.53 19.03
N LEU A 83 29.59 9.47 18.91
CA LEU A 83 29.83 8.53 20.01
C LEU A 83 30.91 9.09 20.93
N ILE A 84 30.59 9.25 22.20
CA ILE A 84 31.45 9.95 23.17
C ILE A 84 31.98 8.94 24.19
N VAL A 85 33.31 8.91 24.33
CA VAL A 85 34.06 8.05 25.25
C VAL A 85 34.98 8.95 26.08
N ALA A 86 35.02 8.77 27.40
CA ALA A 86 35.93 9.51 28.22
C ALA A 86 37.31 8.83 28.24
N ALA A 87 38.41 9.62 28.16
CA ALA A 87 39.76 9.10 28.11
C ALA A 87 40.18 8.40 29.41
N ASP A 88 39.63 8.83 30.55
CA ASP A 88 39.92 8.28 31.88
C ASP A 88 39.20 6.94 32.15
N GLU A 89 38.12 6.64 31.45
CA GLU A 89 37.27 5.44 31.70
C GLU A 89 37.27 4.43 30.54
N GLY A 90 37.56 4.87 29.30
CA GLY A 90 37.50 4.01 28.12
C GLY A 90 36.10 3.60 27.69
N PHE A 91 35.96 2.46 27.03
CA PHE A 91 34.71 1.99 26.42
C PHE A 91 33.82 1.26 27.44
N MET A 92 32.79 1.89 27.93
CA MET A 92 31.91 1.41 29.00
C MET A 92 30.68 0.65 28.49
N PRO A 93 30.00 -0.21 29.31
CA PRO A 93 28.86 -1.02 28.88
C PRO A 93 27.71 -0.21 28.26
N GLN A 94 27.38 0.97 28.76
CA GLN A 94 26.34 1.81 28.19
C GLN A 94 26.74 2.37 26.81
N THR A 95 28.04 2.56 26.56
CA THR A 95 28.56 2.96 25.25
C THR A 95 28.31 1.86 24.22
N VAL A 96 28.47 0.58 24.61
CA VAL A 96 28.11 -0.60 23.77
C VAL A 96 26.62 -0.62 23.46
N GLU A 97 25.77 -0.47 24.50
CA GLU A 97 24.31 -0.47 24.30
C GLU A 97 23.87 0.67 23.37
N HIS A 98 24.43 1.87 23.53
CA HIS A 98 24.13 3.01 22.67
C HIS A 98 24.58 2.76 21.22
N LEU A 99 25.76 2.21 21.00
CA LEU A 99 26.26 1.86 19.66
C LEU A 99 25.35 0.82 18.99
N ASN A 100 24.92 -0.20 19.72
CA ASN A 100 23.99 -1.21 19.25
C ASN A 100 22.63 -0.60 18.86
N ILE A 101 22.07 0.29 19.69
CA ILE A 101 20.82 1.00 19.40
C ILE A 101 20.95 1.85 18.13
N LEU A 102 22.02 2.65 17.99
CA LEU A 102 22.26 3.48 16.81
C LEU A 102 22.38 2.63 15.54
N THR A 103 23.03 1.46 15.63
CA THR A 103 23.14 0.48 14.54
C THR A 103 21.75 -0.07 14.15
N LEU A 104 20.93 -0.48 15.12
CA LEU A 104 19.56 -0.96 14.89
C LEU A 104 18.66 0.11 14.26
N LEU A 105 18.84 1.38 14.67
CA LEU A 105 18.14 2.53 14.09
C LEU A 105 18.63 2.90 12.68
N GLY A 106 19.65 2.20 12.17
CA GLY A 106 20.12 2.33 10.81
C GLY A 106 20.93 3.59 10.54
N ILE A 107 21.53 4.19 11.56
CA ILE A 107 22.48 5.29 11.39
C ILE A 107 23.73 4.73 10.70
N ARG A 108 24.20 5.43 9.67
CA ARG A 108 25.25 4.94 8.76
C ARG A 108 26.54 5.73 8.82
N ASP A 109 26.49 6.91 9.45
CA ASP A 109 27.65 7.80 9.49
C ASP A 109 27.76 8.53 10.82
N GLY A 110 28.98 8.97 11.12
CA GLY A 110 29.28 9.65 12.38
C GLY A 110 30.77 9.71 12.67
N LEU A 111 31.10 10.05 13.90
CA LEU A 111 32.46 10.07 14.41
C LEU A 111 32.52 9.68 15.89
N ILE A 112 33.70 9.41 16.37
CA ILE A 112 33.96 9.08 17.78
C ILE A 112 34.75 10.23 18.40
N VAL A 113 34.32 10.68 19.59
CA VAL A 113 34.97 11.74 20.34
C VAL A 113 35.48 11.18 21.67
N ILE A 114 36.78 11.27 21.89
CA ILE A 114 37.38 10.94 23.17
C ILE A 114 37.51 12.25 23.97
N THR A 115 36.71 12.36 25.02
CA THR A 115 36.67 13.54 25.91
C THR A 115 37.66 13.41 27.05
N LYS A 116 37.81 14.46 27.87
CA LYS A 116 38.68 14.51 29.05
C LYS A 116 40.16 14.20 28.71
N LYS A 117 40.58 14.55 27.50
CA LYS A 117 41.97 14.37 27.04
C LYS A 117 43.01 14.99 27.99
N ASP A 118 42.63 16.06 28.68
CA ASP A 118 43.43 16.77 29.67
C ASP A 118 43.67 16.00 30.97
N MET A 119 42.95 14.91 31.22
CA MET A 119 43.06 14.11 32.44
C MET A 119 44.03 12.92 32.32
N VAL A 120 44.56 12.65 31.13
CA VAL A 120 45.42 11.50 30.85
C VAL A 120 46.67 11.91 30.10
N ASP A 121 47.73 11.11 30.19
CA ASP A 121 48.92 11.30 29.37
C ASP A 121 48.78 10.78 27.95
N ALA A 122 49.76 11.03 27.10
CA ALA A 122 49.73 10.69 25.69
C ALA A 122 49.74 9.16 25.45
N GLU A 123 50.44 8.39 26.27
CA GLU A 123 50.53 6.93 26.15
C GLU A 123 49.16 6.27 26.48
N TRP A 124 48.53 6.71 27.54
CA TRP A 124 47.21 6.26 27.92
C TRP A 124 46.16 6.64 26.87
N LEU A 125 46.23 7.84 26.31
CA LEU A 125 45.32 8.29 25.26
C LEU A 125 45.42 7.40 24.01
N GLU A 126 46.64 7.01 23.62
CA GLU A 126 46.87 6.11 22.49
C GLU A 126 46.27 4.73 22.74
N MET A 127 46.40 4.18 23.95
CA MET A 127 45.79 2.93 24.37
C MET A 127 44.26 2.99 24.26
N VAL A 128 43.64 4.06 24.76
CA VAL A 128 42.17 4.24 24.67
C VAL A 128 41.73 4.40 23.22
N GLN A 129 42.46 5.09 22.37
CA GLN A 129 42.16 5.19 20.94
C GLN A 129 42.18 3.82 20.26
N GLU A 130 43.14 2.96 20.63
CA GLU A 130 43.19 1.60 20.05
C GLU A 130 42.05 0.72 20.56
N GLU A 131 41.71 0.79 21.86
CA GLU A 131 40.53 0.11 22.40
C GLU A 131 39.25 0.52 21.64
N VAL A 132 39.08 1.84 21.45
CA VAL A 132 37.91 2.38 20.73
C VAL A 132 37.85 1.88 19.27
N ARG A 133 39.00 1.81 18.57
CA ARG A 133 39.08 1.24 17.21
C ARG A 133 38.62 -0.23 17.18
N GLU A 134 39.11 -1.03 18.12
CA GLU A 134 38.75 -2.43 18.24
C GLU A 134 37.24 -2.61 18.52
N ARG A 135 36.68 -1.82 19.45
CA ARG A 135 35.25 -1.86 19.80
C ARG A 135 34.35 -1.35 18.72
N ALA A 136 34.81 -0.47 17.84
CA ALA A 136 34.05 0.04 16.70
C ALA A 136 33.98 -0.95 15.52
N LYS A 137 34.85 -1.97 15.48
CA LYS A 137 34.87 -2.97 14.40
C LYS A 137 33.52 -3.66 14.23
N GLY A 138 33.08 -3.81 12.99
CA GLY A 138 31.79 -4.42 12.64
C GLY A 138 30.58 -3.50 12.88
N SER A 139 30.80 -2.27 13.36
CA SER A 139 29.75 -1.25 13.46
C SER A 139 29.84 -0.24 12.31
N PHE A 140 28.84 0.64 12.19
CA PHE A 140 28.87 1.75 11.21
C PHE A 140 29.97 2.79 11.48
N LEU A 141 30.61 2.76 12.65
CA LEU A 141 31.71 3.63 13.03
C LEU A 141 33.10 3.03 12.73
N GLU A 142 33.17 1.82 12.17
CA GLU A 142 34.44 1.24 11.76
C GLU A 142 35.13 2.12 10.70
N GLY A 143 36.41 2.48 10.99
CA GLY A 143 37.20 3.36 10.11
C GLY A 143 36.79 4.83 10.09
N LYS A 144 35.85 5.25 10.93
CA LYS A 144 35.45 6.66 11.04
C LYS A 144 36.42 7.47 11.91
N PRO A 145 36.45 8.82 11.78
CA PRO A 145 37.31 9.67 12.53
C PRO A 145 37.17 9.49 14.05
N ILE A 146 38.30 9.43 14.75
CA ILE A 146 38.39 9.45 16.21
C ILE A 146 39.14 10.72 16.60
N LEU A 147 38.50 11.62 17.34
CA LEU A 147 39.03 12.90 17.74
C LEU A 147 39.12 12.99 19.27
N ALA A 148 40.29 13.33 19.78
CA ALA A 148 40.50 13.54 21.22
C ALA A 148 40.38 15.02 21.56
N VAL A 149 39.51 15.35 22.53
CA VAL A 149 39.18 16.74 22.89
C VAL A 149 39.15 16.94 24.40
N SER A 150 39.38 18.18 24.84
CA SER A 150 39.03 18.64 26.18
C SER A 150 38.01 19.77 26.08
N ALA A 151 36.81 19.51 26.56
CA ALA A 151 35.76 20.54 26.65
C ALA A 151 36.09 21.59 27.72
N TYR A 152 36.99 21.27 28.66
CA TYR A 152 37.45 22.17 29.73
C TYR A 152 38.49 23.16 29.22
N THR A 153 39.51 22.71 28.49
CA THR A 153 40.59 23.56 27.96
C THR A 153 40.28 24.14 26.59
N GLY A 154 39.31 23.59 25.88
CA GLY A 154 38.98 23.95 24.50
C GLY A 154 39.85 23.25 23.44
N ASP A 155 40.81 22.40 23.85
CA ASP A 155 41.70 21.70 22.93
C ASP A 155 40.97 20.66 22.10
N GLY A 156 41.17 20.66 20.77
CA GLY A 156 40.51 19.78 19.82
C GLY A 156 39.06 20.15 19.40
N ILE A 157 38.46 21.18 20.02
CA ILE A 157 37.07 21.59 19.74
C ILE A 157 36.94 22.18 18.33
N ALA A 158 37.91 22.94 17.85
CA ALA A 158 37.91 23.52 16.51
C ALA A 158 37.98 22.42 15.42
N GLU A 159 38.86 21.45 15.62
CA GLU A 159 39.03 20.28 14.74
C GLU A 159 37.76 19.44 14.71
N LEU A 160 37.12 19.21 15.86
CA LEU A 160 35.84 18.51 15.94
C LEU A 160 34.73 19.26 15.19
N LYS A 161 34.66 20.59 15.35
CA LYS A 161 33.67 21.41 14.62
C LYS A 161 33.88 21.33 13.12
N GLN A 162 35.14 21.28 12.64
CA GLN A 162 35.46 21.11 11.21
C GLN A 162 35.11 19.70 10.71
N ALA A 163 35.37 18.66 11.50
CA ALA A 163 34.98 17.28 11.13
C ALA A 163 33.47 17.13 11.03
N LEU A 164 32.71 17.70 11.97
CA LEU A 164 31.26 17.74 11.94
C LEU A 164 30.72 18.49 10.69
N TYR A 165 31.35 19.61 10.34
CA TYR A 165 31.02 20.35 9.11
C TYR A 165 31.12 19.45 7.86
N THR A 166 32.22 18.72 7.73
CA THR A 166 32.47 17.81 6.62
C THR A 166 31.40 16.70 6.55
N LEU A 167 31.08 16.09 7.70
CA LEU A 167 30.04 15.05 7.78
C LEU A 167 28.64 15.58 7.45
N VAL A 168 28.29 16.76 7.95
CA VAL A 168 27.00 17.41 7.66
C VAL A 168 26.86 17.69 6.16
N HIS A 169 27.93 18.13 5.50
CA HIS A 169 27.89 18.36 4.04
C HIS A 169 27.79 17.07 3.24
N ALA A 170 28.40 15.98 3.69
CA ALA A 170 28.34 14.67 3.05
C ALA A 170 27.00 13.95 3.28
N ALA A 171 26.27 14.26 4.37
CA ALA A 171 25.01 13.58 4.70
C ALA A 171 23.96 13.73 3.57
N ALA A 172 23.09 12.73 3.38
CA ALA A 172 22.02 12.81 2.40
C ALA A 172 20.95 13.84 2.78
N GLU A 173 20.36 14.50 1.79
CA GLU A 173 19.22 15.39 2.04
C GLU A 173 17.95 14.59 2.27
N LYS A 174 17.14 15.03 3.24
CA LYS A 174 15.83 14.47 3.49
C LYS A 174 14.84 14.96 2.43
N SER A 175 13.94 14.10 1.98
CA SER A 175 12.92 14.50 1.01
C SER A 175 11.91 15.45 1.64
N VAL A 176 11.75 16.62 1.03
CA VAL A 176 10.76 17.63 1.38
C VAL A 176 9.48 17.53 0.54
N ARG A 177 9.49 16.68 -0.51
CA ARG A 177 8.37 16.52 -1.45
C ARG A 177 7.35 15.46 -1.02
N VAL A 178 7.72 14.62 -0.07
CA VAL A 178 6.82 13.62 0.51
C VAL A 178 5.91 14.24 1.58
N PRO A 179 4.77 13.62 1.93
CA PRO A 179 3.92 14.07 3.03
C PRO A 179 4.69 14.20 4.34
N PHE A 180 4.49 15.29 5.05
CA PHE A 180 5.19 15.55 6.30
C PHE A 180 4.81 14.54 7.40
N ARG A 181 5.79 14.26 8.28
CA ARG A 181 5.60 13.46 9.50
C ARG A 181 6.53 13.95 10.61
N LEU A 182 5.92 14.29 11.76
CA LEU A 182 6.59 14.77 12.96
C LEU A 182 6.20 13.89 14.15
N PRO A 183 7.04 12.91 14.54
CA PRO A 183 6.87 12.18 15.78
C PRO A 183 6.91 13.11 16.98
N VAL A 184 5.95 12.98 17.90
CA VAL A 184 5.81 13.83 19.09
C VAL A 184 6.65 13.27 20.23
N ASP A 185 7.62 14.04 20.69
CA ASP A 185 8.43 13.69 21.87
C ASP A 185 8.02 14.45 23.14
N ARG A 186 7.38 15.61 23.03
CA ARG A 186 6.85 16.38 24.15
C ARG A 186 5.53 17.06 23.80
N VAL A 187 4.69 17.26 24.82
CA VAL A 187 3.39 17.95 24.71
C VAL A 187 3.29 18.99 25.82
N PHE A 188 3.01 20.23 25.43
CA PHE A 188 2.83 21.35 26.33
C PHE A 188 1.44 21.97 26.20
N SER A 189 0.97 22.59 27.28
CA SER A 189 -0.10 23.57 27.23
C SER A 189 0.52 24.96 27.45
N VAL A 190 0.30 25.86 26.52
CA VAL A 190 0.82 27.23 26.61
C VAL A 190 -0.39 28.17 26.72
N ASP A 191 -0.42 28.98 27.78
CA ASP A 191 -1.51 29.90 28.04
C ASP A 191 -1.70 30.87 26.85
N GLY A 192 -2.95 30.98 26.38
CA GLY A 192 -3.30 31.76 25.20
C GLY A 192 -3.03 31.14 23.84
N PHE A 193 -2.17 30.11 23.76
CA PHE A 193 -1.81 29.43 22.51
C PHE A 193 -2.42 28.03 22.37
N GLY A 194 -2.79 27.37 23.47
CA GLY A 194 -3.36 26.02 23.47
C GLY A 194 -2.30 24.92 23.50
N THR A 195 -2.53 23.83 22.76
CA THR A 195 -1.65 22.66 22.75
C THR A 195 -0.51 22.84 21.76
N VAL A 196 0.71 22.71 22.26
CA VAL A 196 1.94 22.74 21.49
C VAL A 196 2.64 21.40 21.63
N VAL A 197 3.06 20.82 20.53
CA VAL A 197 3.85 19.61 20.48
C VAL A 197 5.25 19.91 19.95
N THR A 198 6.24 19.15 20.37
CA THR A 198 7.58 19.20 19.77
C THR A 198 8.00 17.86 19.23
N GLY A 199 8.85 17.90 18.22
CA GLY A 199 9.44 16.72 17.61
C GLY A 199 10.46 17.08 16.55
N THR A 200 11.15 16.10 16.03
CA THR A 200 11.98 16.23 14.83
C THR A 200 11.12 15.93 13.62
N LEU A 201 11.03 16.86 12.67
CA LEU A 201 10.36 16.63 11.40
C LEU A 201 11.23 15.66 10.58
N ILE A 202 10.76 14.43 10.43
CA ILE A 202 11.56 13.37 9.81
C ILE A 202 11.41 13.29 8.29
N GLU A 203 10.29 13.78 7.74
CA GLU A 203 10.00 13.82 6.29
C GLU A 203 9.07 14.99 5.95
N GLY A 204 9.16 15.45 4.72
CA GLY A 204 8.30 16.48 4.16
C GLY A 204 8.61 17.91 4.60
N CYS A 205 7.65 18.79 4.42
CA CYS A 205 7.64 20.16 4.95
C CYS A 205 6.26 20.47 5.52
N ILE A 206 6.23 21.27 6.60
CA ILE A 206 5.01 21.75 7.27
C ILE A 206 4.91 23.25 7.05
N ASN A 207 3.75 23.72 6.62
CA ASN A 207 3.43 25.13 6.54
C ASN A 207 2.39 25.53 7.59
N GLU A 208 2.43 26.79 8.01
CA GLU A 208 1.35 27.38 8.79
C GLU A 208 0.03 27.31 8.00
N GLY A 209 -1.04 26.85 8.65
CA GLY A 209 -2.34 26.64 8.02
C GLY A 209 -2.58 25.25 7.42
N ASP A 210 -1.56 24.41 7.32
CA ASP A 210 -1.70 23.06 6.79
C ASP A 210 -2.71 22.24 7.60
N ALA A 211 -3.51 21.41 6.89
CA ALA A 211 -4.29 20.36 7.51
C ALA A 211 -3.38 19.25 8.03
N ALA A 212 -3.63 18.78 9.22
CA ALA A 212 -2.87 17.73 9.87
C ALA A 212 -3.79 16.71 10.54
N GLU A 213 -3.24 15.52 10.76
CA GLU A 213 -3.87 14.42 11.48
C GLU A 213 -2.93 13.96 12.59
N LEU A 214 -3.49 13.77 13.78
CA LEU A 214 -2.78 13.14 14.88
C LEU A 214 -2.97 11.63 14.81
N VAL A 215 -1.91 10.89 14.59
CA VAL A 215 -1.94 9.42 14.49
C VAL A 215 -1.26 8.80 15.72
N PRO A 216 -1.77 7.67 16.26
CA PRO A 216 -2.78 6.79 15.70
C PRO A 216 -4.23 7.13 16.05
N SER A 217 -4.54 8.24 16.75
CA SER A 217 -5.92 8.56 17.14
C SER A 217 -6.84 8.90 15.95
N GLY A 218 -6.28 9.37 14.83
CA GLY A 218 -7.04 9.82 13.67
C GLY A 218 -7.69 11.21 13.85
N SER A 219 -7.28 11.96 14.89
CA SER A 219 -7.86 13.27 15.18
C SER A 219 -7.38 14.32 14.18
N GLU A 220 -8.29 14.90 13.43
CA GLU A 220 -7.99 15.98 12.49
C GLU A 220 -7.70 17.28 13.24
N THR A 221 -6.72 18.02 12.75
CA THR A 221 -6.28 19.31 13.29
C THR A 221 -5.75 20.22 12.19
N ARG A 222 -5.33 21.42 12.56
CA ARG A 222 -4.66 22.38 11.68
C ARG A 222 -3.46 22.99 12.39
N ILE A 223 -2.39 23.21 11.64
CA ILE A 223 -1.18 23.87 12.11
C ILE A 223 -1.45 25.37 12.28
N ARG A 224 -1.36 25.90 13.50
CA ARG A 224 -1.57 27.33 13.77
C ARG A 224 -0.30 28.15 13.70
N ASN A 225 0.78 27.62 14.25
CA ASN A 225 2.06 28.32 14.34
C ASN A 225 3.19 27.30 14.40
N LEU A 226 4.35 27.69 13.89
CA LEU A 226 5.57 26.88 13.86
C LEU A 226 6.71 27.65 14.49
N GLN A 227 7.56 26.95 15.29
CA GLN A 227 8.81 27.50 15.79
C GLN A 227 9.96 26.53 15.56
N VAL A 228 11.08 27.05 15.09
CA VAL A 228 12.34 26.35 14.89
C VAL A 228 13.41 27.12 15.66
N HIS A 229 14.16 26.45 16.53
CA HIS A 229 15.19 27.06 17.41
C HIS A 229 14.70 28.31 18.18
N GLY A 230 13.43 28.30 18.62
CA GLY A 230 12.81 29.41 19.37
C GLY A 230 12.30 30.57 18.51
N SER A 231 12.55 30.58 17.21
CA SER A 231 12.07 31.59 16.27
C SER A 231 10.78 31.13 15.56
N THR A 232 9.81 32.02 15.42
CA THR A 232 8.59 31.75 14.64
C THR A 232 8.94 31.71 13.16
N VAL A 233 8.44 30.66 12.46
CA VAL A 233 8.64 30.45 11.03
C VAL A 233 7.30 30.12 10.36
N HIS A 234 7.16 30.40 9.06
CA HIS A 234 5.99 30.03 8.28
C HIS A 234 6.07 28.62 7.70
N THR A 235 7.29 28.12 7.52
CA THR A 235 7.55 26.77 6.97
C THR A 235 8.69 26.12 7.75
N ALA A 236 8.51 24.83 8.05
CA ALA A 236 9.54 23.98 8.64
C ALA A 236 9.82 22.79 7.72
N TYR A 237 11.09 22.34 7.68
CA TYR A 237 11.56 21.31 6.75
C TYR A 237 12.06 20.07 7.49
N ALA A 238 12.03 18.92 6.79
CA ALA A 238 12.62 17.68 7.30
C ALA A 238 14.08 17.89 7.75
N GLY A 239 14.43 17.31 8.91
CA GLY A 239 15.71 17.53 9.56
C GLY A 239 15.71 18.66 10.59
N GLN A 240 14.63 19.39 10.75
CA GLN A 240 14.51 20.43 11.78
C GLN A 240 13.77 19.91 13.02
N ARG A 241 14.18 20.43 14.18
CA ARG A 241 13.37 20.30 15.38
C ARG A 241 12.32 21.40 15.42
N VAL A 242 11.06 21.01 15.49
CA VAL A 242 9.93 21.92 15.33
C VAL A 242 9.02 21.86 16.55
N ALA A 243 8.59 23.02 17.02
CA ALA A 243 7.42 23.16 17.90
C ALA A 243 6.22 23.55 17.05
N VAL A 244 5.12 22.80 17.18
CA VAL A 244 3.92 22.93 16.38
C VAL A 244 2.74 23.21 17.28
N ASN A 245 2.03 24.30 17.03
CA ASN A 245 0.76 24.61 17.68
C ASN A 245 -0.40 23.96 16.91
N LEU A 246 -1.15 23.10 17.59
CA LEU A 246 -2.26 22.33 17.04
C LEU A 246 -3.61 22.98 17.38
N ALA A 247 -4.42 23.20 16.36
CA ALA A 247 -5.75 23.81 16.52
C ALA A 247 -6.77 22.80 17.07
N GLY A 248 -7.58 23.19 18.05
CA GLY A 248 -8.75 22.41 18.49
C GLY A 248 -8.45 21.17 19.34
N LEU A 249 -7.19 20.81 19.56
CA LEU A 249 -6.78 19.69 20.41
C LEU A 249 -6.42 20.20 21.81
N LYS A 250 -6.78 19.41 22.83
CA LYS A 250 -6.33 19.60 24.21
C LYS A 250 -5.05 18.80 24.47
N LYS A 251 -4.28 19.20 25.50
CA LYS A 251 -3.09 18.46 25.90
C LYS A 251 -3.38 16.99 26.20
N THR A 252 -4.57 16.67 26.70
CA THR A 252 -5.02 15.30 27.02
C THR A 252 -5.29 14.44 25.80
N ASP A 253 -5.48 15.06 24.64
CA ASP A 253 -5.80 14.37 23.38
C ASP A 253 -4.53 13.93 22.63
N VAL A 254 -3.36 14.41 23.08
CA VAL A 254 -2.05 14.15 22.44
C VAL A 254 -1.14 13.48 23.44
N GLN A 255 -0.47 12.41 23.02
CA GLN A 255 0.47 11.68 23.84
C GLN A 255 1.86 11.70 23.22
N ARG A 256 2.89 11.52 24.07
CA ARG A 256 4.24 11.23 23.60
C ARG A 256 4.22 9.90 22.85
N GLY A 257 4.77 9.89 21.64
CA GLY A 257 4.74 8.71 20.76
C GLY A 257 3.71 8.79 19.65
N ASP A 258 2.74 9.72 19.74
CA ASP A 258 1.90 10.08 18.60
C ASP A 258 2.75 10.73 17.50
N ALA A 259 2.19 10.89 16.31
CA ALA A 259 2.81 11.69 15.26
C ALA A 259 1.81 12.65 14.64
N VAL A 260 2.29 13.86 14.32
CA VAL A 260 1.55 14.81 13.48
C VAL A 260 1.93 14.55 12.03
N ALA A 261 0.95 14.22 11.20
CA ALA A 261 1.17 13.84 9.82
C ALA A 261 0.17 14.51 8.89
N ARG A 262 0.45 14.49 7.59
CA ARG A 262 -0.53 14.89 6.58
C ARG A 262 -1.70 13.90 6.60
N PRO A 263 -2.96 14.35 6.56
CA PRO A 263 -4.12 13.45 6.62
C PRO A 263 -4.03 12.30 5.62
N GLY A 264 -4.24 11.08 6.11
CA GLY A 264 -4.23 9.85 5.32
C GLY A 264 -2.85 9.40 4.79
N SER A 265 -1.75 10.03 5.21
CA SER A 265 -0.40 9.70 4.73
C SER A 265 0.31 8.61 5.54
N VAL A 266 -0.18 8.27 6.72
CA VAL A 266 0.38 7.24 7.59
C VAL A 266 -0.69 6.19 7.88
N ARG A 267 -0.32 4.92 7.79
CA ARG A 267 -1.23 3.83 8.12
C ARG A 267 -1.22 3.52 9.60
N ILE A 268 -2.36 3.07 10.07
CA ILE A 268 -2.56 2.65 11.46
C ILE A 268 -2.82 1.15 11.45
N SER A 269 -2.02 0.40 12.17
CA SER A 269 -2.12 -1.06 12.23
C SER A 269 -1.86 -1.58 13.64
N ARG A 270 -2.27 -2.81 13.90
CA ARG A 270 -1.89 -3.58 15.10
C ARG A 270 -0.90 -4.70 14.78
N MET A 271 -0.43 -4.73 13.54
CA MET A 271 0.56 -5.71 13.07
C MET A 271 1.56 -5.01 12.15
N LEU A 272 2.81 -5.43 12.25
CA LEU A 272 3.89 -4.98 11.37
C LEU A 272 4.66 -6.21 10.89
N ASP A 273 4.95 -6.30 9.59
CA ASP A 273 5.92 -7.28 9.11
C ASP A 273 7.29 -6.63 9.08
N VAL A 274 8.26 -7.34 9.61
CA VAL A 274 9.58 -6.77 9.87
C VAL A 274 10.71 -7.73 9.49
N LYS A 275 11.88 -7.15 9.17
CA LYS A 275 13.15 -7.85 9.31
C LYS A 275 13.65 -7.59 10.72
N LEU A 276 13.69 -8.63 11.54
CA LEU A 276 14.13 -8.59 12.93
C LEU A 276 15.56 -9.14 13.02
N THR A 277 16.44 -8.40 13.69
CA THR A 277 17.81 -8.80 14.00
C THR A 277 17.96 -8.94 15.53
N ASN A 278 18.49 -10.06 15.97
CA ASN A 278 18.90 -10.27 17.36
C ASN A 278 20.34 -9.80 17.53
N LEU A 279 20.60 -8.97 18.53
CA LEU A 279 21.94 -8.47 18.82
C LEU A 279 22.89 -9.60 19.22
N ARG A 280 24.15 -9.57 18.76
CA ARG A 280 25.17 -10.57 19.10
C ARG A 280 25.41 -10.66 20.61
N ASP A 281 25.41 -9.51 21.25
CA ASP A 281 25.71 -9.39 22.68
C ASP A 281 24.47 -9.49 23.57
N SER A 282 23.29 -9.80 23.00
CA SER A 282 22.05 -9.88 23.76
C SER A 282 22.03 -11.04 24.79
N GLY A 283 22.82 -12.08 24.52
CA GLY A 283 22.83 -13.31 25.33
C GLY A 283 21.49 -14.03 25.38
N ARG A 284 20.51 -13.63 24.56
CA ARG A 284 19.14 -14.17 24.59
C ARG A 284 18.70 -14.66 23.22
N VAL A 285 18.05 -15.81 23.21
CA VAL A 285 17.37 -16.34 22.03
C VAL A 285 15.96 -15.74 21.96
N ILE A 286 15.60 -15.17 20.81
CA ILE A 286 14.23 -14.69 20.56
C ILE A 286 13.41 -15.85 20.04
N THR A 287 12.41 -16.27 20.80
CA THR A 287 11.53 -17.39 20.43
C THR A 287 10.20 -16.92 19.87
N ASN A 288 9.53 -17.81 19.15
CA ASN A 288 8.18 -17.53 18.68
C ASN A 288 7.25 -17.26 19.86
N ASP A 289 6.31 -16.32 19.68
CA ASP A 289 5.34 -15.85 20.68
C ASP A 289 5.94 -15.10 21.88
N MET A 290 7.25 -14.79 21.87
CA MET A 290 7.89 -13.97 22.91
C MET A 290 7.25 -12.59 22.99
N GLN A 291 6.98 -12.13 24.22
CA GLN A 291 6.51 -10.77 24.49
C GLN A 291 7.69 -9.83 24.73
N VAL A 292 7.69 -8.68 24.05
CA VAL A 292 8.77 -7.68 24.11
C VAL A 292 8.18 -6.27 24.23
N HIS A 293 8.99 -5.34 24.72
CA HIS A 293 8.72 -3.91 24.54
C HIS A 293 9.22 -3.47 23.17
N LEU A 294 8.30 -2.99 22.35
CA LEU A 294 8.57 -2.38 21.04
C LEU A 294 8.73 -0.87 21.20
N TYR A 295 9.84 -0.35 20.69
CA TYR A 295 10.16 1.08 20.61
C TYR A 295 10.18 1.50 19.16
N HIS A 296 9.33 2.46 18.80
CA HIS A 296 9.25 3.06 17.47
C HIS A 296 9.18 4.59 17.64
N GLY A 297 10.26 5.31 17.30
CA GLY A 297 10.39 6.71 17.66
C GLY A 297 10.20 6.91 19.17
N ALA A 298 9.27 7.79 19.56
CA ALA A 298 8.92 8.03 20.96
C ALA A 298 7.83 7.10 21.51
N ALA A 299 7.18 6.28 20.65
CA ALA A 299 6.17 5.32 21.05
C ALA A 299 6.78 4.08 21.71
N VAL A 300 6.15 3.59 22.77
CA VAL A 300 6.52 2.37 23.48
C VAL A 300 5.28 1.54 23.74
N MET A 301 5.29 0.28 23.32
CA MET A 301 4.17 -0.63 23.51
C MET A 301 4.62 -2.08 23.66
N LEU A 302 3.73 -2.94 24.12
CA LEU A 302 3.98 -4.37 24.15
C LEU A 302 3.65 -5.00 22.81
N ALA A 303 4.58 -5.79 22.29
CA ALA A 303 4.41 -6.56 21.08
C ALA A 303 4.73 -8.04 21.29
N LYS A 304 4.02 -8.89 20.56
CA LYS A 304 4.28 -10.31 20.46
C LYS A 304 5.07 -10.58 19.19
N VAL A 305 6.21 -11.24 19.29
CA VAL A 305 7.05 -11.62 18.15
C VAL A 305 6.55 -12.92 17.56
N VAL A 306 6.18 -12.94 16.29
CA VAL A 306 5.82 -14.16 15.55
C VAL A 306 6.86 -14.35 14.45
N LEU A 307 7.79 -15.29 14.63
CA LEU A 307 8.79 -15.65 13.64
C LEU A 307 8.12 -16.38 12.48
N LEU A 308 8.34 -15.92 11.24
CA LEU A 308 7.65 -16.41 10.05
C LEU A 308 8.41 -17.52 9.32
N ASP A 309 9.74 -17.56 9.46
CA ASP A 309 10.65 -18.44 8.71
C ASP A 309 11.43 -19.45 9.58
N ARG A 310 11.29 -19.37 10.92
CA ARG A 310 12.01 -20.22 11.89
C ARG A 310 11.31 -20.27 13.23
N ASP A 311 11.77 -21.13 14.15
CA ASP A 311 11.20 -21.27 15.49
C ASP A 311 11.91 -20.43 16.55
N ALA A 312 13.20 -20.17 16.36
CA ALA A 312 14.04 -19.39 17.24
C ALA A 312 15.01 -18.53 16.44
N LEU A 313 15.42 -17.41 16.99
CA LEU A 313 16.39 -16.49 16.41
C LEU A 313 17.53 -16.32 17.41
N GLU A 314 18.68 -16.88 17.07
CA GLU A 314 19.89 -16.86 17.88
C GLU A 314 20.55 -15.47 17.87
N PRO A 315 21.38 -15.14 18.87
CA PRO A 315 22.15 -13.90 18.87
C PRO A 315 23.02 -13.75 17.61
N GLY A 316 22.95 -12.57 16.99
CA GLY A 316 23.63 -12.26 15.72
C GLY A 316 22.89 -12.65 14.46
N GLU A 317 21.75 -13.31 14.55
CA GLU A 317 20.94 -13.70 13.40
C GLU A 317 19.84 -12.68 13.07
N SER A 318 19.29 -12.81 11.85
CA SER A 318 18.11 -12.04 11.39
C SER A 318 17.05 -12.96 10.82
N ALA A 319 15.77 -12.62 11.03
CA ALA A 319 14.63 -13.38 10.57
C ALA A 319 13.51 -12.45 10.07
N TYR A 320 12.59 -13.00 9.28
CA TYR A 320 11.31 -12.35 9.03
C TYR A 320 10.35 -12.64 10.17
N ALA A 321 9.73 -11.59 10.69
CA ALA A 321 8.80 -11.70 11.79
C ALA A 321 7.57 -10.80 11.59
N GLN A 322 6.47 -11.15 12.22
CA GLN A 322 5.31 -10.29 12.37
C GLN A 322 5.20 -9.86 13.83
N LEU A 323 5.30 -8.56 14.07
CA LEU A 323 5.04 -7.98 15.39
C LEU A 323 3.54 -7.74 15.55
N ARG A 324 2.94 -8.26 16.63
CA ARG A 324 1.51 -8.13 16.90
C ARG A 324 1.30 -7.39 18.21
N MET A 325 0.56 -6.29 18.15
CA MET A 325 0.29 -5.39 19.27
C MET A 325 -1.20 -5.40 19.65
N ALA A 326 -1.49 -5.11 20.92
CA ALA A 326 -2.86 -4.89 21.38
C ALA A 326 -3.37 -3.50 20.99
N GLU A 327 -2.47 -2.51 21.01
CA GLU A 327 -2.75 -1.13 20.67
C GLU A 327 -2.33 -0.82 19.23
N PRO A 328 -2.98 0.14 18.57
CA PRO A 328 -2.60 0.55 17.23
C PRO A 328 -1.30 1.37 17.23
N ILE A 329 -0.51 1.21 16.19
CA ILE A 329 0.70 1.98 15.92
C ILE A 329 0.58 2.67 14.56
N ALA A 330 1.12 3.87 14.47
CA ALA A 330 1.30 4.60 13.22
C ALA A 330 2.75 4.45 12.75
N ALA A 331 2.97 3.73 11.67
CA ALA A 331 4.29 3.44 11.14
C ALA A 331 4.28 3.46 9.60
N LYS A 332 5.47 3.51 9.01
CA LYS A 332 5.67 3.39 7.55
C LYS A 332 6.70 2.31 7.22
N ASN A 333 6.61 1.81 6.01
CA ASN A 333 7.64 0.94 5.44
C ASN A 333 8.99 1.65 5.45
N GLY A 334 10.04 0.94 5.90
CA GLY A 334 11.39 1.48 6.06
C GLY A 334 11.67 2.08 7.44
N ASP A 335 10.66 2.30 8.28
CA ASP A 335 10.87 2.77 9.65
C ASP A 335 11.68 1.74 10.45
N ARG A 336 12.50 2.26 11.36
CA ARG A 336 13.34 1.47 12.26
C ARG A 336 12.67 1.32 13.62
N PHE A 337 12.95 0.21 14.26
CA PHE A 337 12.45 -0.08 15.59
C PHE A 337 13.49 -0.82 16.43
N VAL A 338 13.32 -0.75 17.74
CA VAL A 338 14.14 -1.48 18.72
C VAL A 338 13.21 -2.31 19.58
N ILE A 339 13.61 -3.52 19.93
CA ILE A 339 12.91 -4.35 20.90
C ILE A 339 13.76 -4.57 22.15
N ARG A 340 13.10 -4.48 23.29
CA ARG A 340 13.71 -4.79 24.59
C ARG A 340 12.98 -5.94 25.27
N PHE A 341 13.73 -6.76 25.97
CA PHE A 341 13.17 -7.88 26.72
C PHE A 341 12.19 -7.38 27.78
N TYR A 342 11.17 -8.18 28.06
CA TYR A 342 10.07 -7.76 28.93
C TYR A 342 10.55 -7.46 30.36
N SER A 343 11.34 -8.35 30.96
CA SER A 343 11.92 -8.17 32.29
C SER A 343 13.12 -9.11 32.49
N PRO A 344 14.31 -8.63 32.87
CA PRO A 344 14.70 -7.22 32.97
C PRO A 344 14.70 -6.48 31.62
N LEU A 345 14.59 -5.15 31.64
CA LEU A 345 14.60 -4.33 30.41
C LEU A 345 16.00 -4.26 29.80
N GLU A 346 16.29 -5.18 28.90
CA GLU A 346 17.55 -5.26 28.14
C GLU A 346 17.27 -5.11 26.66
N THR A 347 18.09 -4.36 25.94
CA THR A 347 17.99 -4.24 24.47
C THR A 347 18.44 -5.56 23.84
N ILE A 348 17.54 -6.27 23.18
CA ILE A 348 17.83 -7.59 22.60
C ILE A 348 17.89 -7.57 21.08
N GLY A 349 17.30 -6.59 20.43
CA GLY A 349 17.30 -6.53 18.97
C GLY A 349 16.49 -5.36 18.44
N GLY A 350 16.24 -5.40 17.14
CA GLY A 350 15.48 -4.41 16.41
C GLY A 350 15.52 -4.70 14.92
N GLY A 351 15.17 -3.73 14.11
CA GLY A 351 15.19 -3.93 12.67
C GLY A 351 14.45 -2.89 11.87
N VAL A 352 13.91 -3.33 10.73
CA VAL A 352 13.21 -2.47 9.78
C VAL A 352 11.80 -3.00 9.50
N ILE A 353 10.85 -2.11 9.36
CA ILE A 353 9.47 -2.41 8.99
C ILE A 353 9.41 -2.61 7.48
N LEU A 354 8.92 -3.76 7.03
CA LEU A 354 8.78 -4.13 5.63
C LEU A 354 7.34 -3.94 5.13
N ASP A 355 6.35 -4.11 6.03
CA ASP A 355 4.94 -3.80 5.76
C ASP A 355 4.30 -3.18 7.00
N ASP A 356 3.72 -1.99 6.81
CA ASP A 356 3.12 -1.17 7.87
C ASP A 356 1.66 -1.54 8.18
N ALA A 357 1.01 -2.31 7.32
CA ALA A 357 -0.38 -2.75 7.50
C ALA A 357 -0.62 -4.14 6.88
N PRO A 358 0.14 -5.16 7.32
CA PRO A 358 0.03 -6.51 6.78
C PRO A 358 -1.27 -7.19 7.22
N VAL A 359 -1.63 -8.24 6.50
CA VAL A 359 -2.60 -9.22 6.99
C VAL A 359 -1.93 -10.20 7.96
N ARG A 360 -2.73 -10.92 8.73
CA ARG A 360 -2.19 -11.95 9.62
C ARG A 360 -1.66 -13.14 8.83
N HIS A 361 -0.36 -13.38 8.92
CA HIS A 361 0.31 -14.50 8.24
C HIS A 361 0.30 -15.78 9.07
N LYS A 362 0.32 -16.91 8.35
CA LYS A 362 0.71 -18.22 8.89
C LYS A 362 2.22 -18.34 8.78
N ARG A 363 2.83 -19.06 9.71
CA ARG A 363 4.26 -19.34 9.73
C ARG A 363 4.64 -20.34 8.63
N ASN A 364 5.90 -20.29 8.20
CA ASN A 364 6.52 -21.20 7.25
C ASN A 364 5.78 -21.28 5.89
N VAL A 365 5.21 -20.17 5.44
CA VAL A 365 4.59 -20.06 4.11
C VAL A 365 5.60 -19.46 3.13
N PRO A 366 6.13 -20.24 2.16
CA PRO A 366 7.19 -19.78 1.25
C PRO A 366 6.83 -18.50 0.49
N ALA A 367 5.60 -18.35 0.03
CA ALA A 367 5.13 -17.16 -0.68
C ALA A 367 5.18 -15.89 0.17
N VAL A 368 4.88 -16.00 1.49
CA VAL A 368 4.97 -14.87 2.42
C VAL A 368 6.44 -14.47 2.64
N ILE A 369 7.31 -15.45 2.82
CA ILE A 369 8.74 -15.21 3.03
C ILE A 369 9.35 -14.56 1.80
N GLU A 370 9.01 -15.03 0.59
CA GLU A 370 9.48 -14.44 -0.66
C GLU A 370 8.98 -13.02 -0.87
N ALA A 371 7.70 -12.75 -0.58
CA ALA A 371 7.14 -11.40 -0.60
C ALA A 371 7.91 -10.43 0.32
N LEU A 372 8.26 -10.87 1.53
CA LEU A 372 9.05 -10.08 2.47
C LEU A 372 10.49 -9.87 2.00
N ARG A 373 11.09 -10.88 1.35
CA ARG A 373 12.42 -10.77 0.74
C ARG A 373 12.44 -9.70 -0.37
N ILE A 374 11.42 -9.68 -1.21
CA ILE A 374 11.25 -8.66 -2.24
C ILE A 374 11.08 -7.26 -1.61
N LYS A 375 10.30 -7.14 -0.54
CA LYS A 375 10.14 -5.87 0.18
C LYS A 375 11.45 -5.38 0.83
N GLU A 376 12.30 -6.30 1.30
CA GLU A 376 13.59 -5.98 1.92
C GLU A 376 14.64 -5.52 0.91
N GLY A 377 14.84 -6.26 -0.18
CA GLY A 377 15.98 -6.07 -1.08
C GLY A 377 15.65 -6.03 -2.57
N GLY A 378 14.37 -6.12 -2.95
CA GLY A 378 13.95 -6.04 -4.34
C GLY A 378 14.15 -4.64 -4.93
N SER A 379 14.29 -4.58 -6.26
CA SER A 379 14.30 -3.33 -7.00
C SER A 379 13.00 -2.53 -6.78
N ALA A 380 13.00 -1.27 -7.18
CA ALA A 380 11.79 -0.45 -7.13
C ALA A 380 10.65 -1.11 -7.94
N GLY A 381 10.95 -1.65 -9.12
CA GLY A 381 9.99 -2.39 -9.95
C GLY A 381 9.47 -3.66 -9.26
N ASP A 382 10.35 -4.45 -8.62
CA ASP A 382 9.91 -5.66 -7.89
C ASP A 382 8.94 -5.33 -6.75
N ARG A 383 9.18 -4.24 -6.04
CA ARG A 383 8.27 -3.77 -4.97
C ARG A 383 6.93 -3.27 -5.51
N VAL A 384 6.92 -2.61 -6.68
CA VAL A 384 5.68 -2.20 -7.38
C VAL A 384 4.88 -3.43 -7.77
N GLU A 385 5.50 -4.39 -8.45
CA GLU A 385 4.83 -5.64 -8.86
C GLU A 385 4.31 -6.42 -7.65
N GLN A 386 5.14 -6.63 -6.61
CA GLN A 386 4.73 -7.33 -5.39
C GLN A 386 3.52 -6.65 -4.72
N THR A 387 3.49 -5.32 -4.71
CA THR A 387 2.35 -4.56 -4.20
C THR A 387 1.09 -4.83 -5.02
N LEU A 388 1.19 -4.92 -6.35
CA LEU A 388 0.07 -5.25 -7.22
C LEU A 388 -0.40 -6.69 -7.03
N VAL A 389 0.53 -7.65 -6.80
CA VAL A 389 0.19 -9.04 -6.45
C VAL A 389 -0.64 -9.08 -5.17
N GLU A 390 -0.26 -8.33 -4.14
CA GLU A 390 -1.00 -8.26 -2.87
C GLU A 390 -2.37 -7.59 -3.00
N LEU A 391 -2.47 -6.57 -3.84
CA LEU A 391 -3.72 -5.86 -4.13
C LEU A 391 -4.66 -6.65 -5.04
N LYS A 392 -4.16 -7.72 -5.67
CA LYS A 392 -4.92 -8.61 -6.53
C LYS A 392 -5.73 -7.83 -7.58
N THR A 393 -7.05 -7.96 -7.52
CA THR A 393 -8.00 -7.39 -8.47
C THR A 393 -8.48 -5.97 -8.12
N ALA A 394 -7.84 -5.28 -7.16
CA ALA A 394 -8.27 -3.94 -6.74
C ALA A 394 -8.04 -2.86 -7.80
N LEU A 395 -7.19 -3.10 -8.79
CA LEU A 395 -6.83 -2.17 -9.88
C LEU A 395 -6.50 -0.76 -9.36
N PRO A 396 -5.45 -0.58 -8.53
CA PRO A 396 -5.09 0.72 -7.98
C PRO A 396 -4.67 1.69 -9.09
N VAL A 397 -4.89 2.98 -8.85
CA VAL A 397 -4.32 4.05 -9.68
C VAL A 397 -2.88 4.37 -9.23
N ALA A 398 -2.09 4.99 -10.11
CA ALA A 398 -0.69 5.33 -9.82
C ALA A 398 -0.52 6.14 -8.52
N ALA A 399 -1.41 7.10 -8.22
CA ALA A 399 -1.35 7.88 -6.99
C ALA A 399 -1.50 7.02 -5.71
N GLN A 400 -2.33 5.98 -5.74
CA GLN A 400 -2.49 5.05 -4.62
C GLN A 400 -1.25 4.17 -4.43
N LEU A 401 -0.62 3.75 -5.54
CA LEU A 401 0.65 3.00 -5.50
C LEU A 401 1.79 3.87 -4.98
N ALA A 402 1.91 5.11 -5.46
CA ALA A 402 2.91 6.06 -4.99
C ALA A 402 2.82 6.29 -3.47
N ALA A 403 1.61 6.55 -2.97
CA ALA A 403 1.36 6.73 -1.55
C ALA A 403 1.69 5.47 -0.73
N LYS A 404 1.32 4.28 -1.25
CA LYS A 404 1.58 3.00 -0.56
C LYS A 404 3.06 2.66 -0.52
N LEU A 405 3.81 2.96 -1.57
CA LEU A 405 5.24 2.65 -1.70
C LEU A 405 6.16 3.76 -1.19
N GLY A 406 5.63 4.94 -0.89
CA GLY A 406 6.43 6.11 -0.55
C GLY A 406 7.33 6.58 -1.71
N MET A 407 6.88 6.38 -2.96
CA MET A 407 7.64 6.72 -4.18
C MET A 407 7.17 8.04 -4.76
N GLU A 408 8.07 8.80 -5.37
CA GLU A 408 7.71 9.98 -6.16
C GLU A 408 6.99 9.56 -7.44
N ALA A 409 6.07 10.41 -7.92
CA ALA A 409 5.21 10.10 -9.08
C ALA A 409 6.01 9.82 -10.35
N GLU A 410 7.08 10.57 -10.61
CA GLU A 410 7.96 10.41 -11.78
C GLU A 410 8.72 9.07 -11.73
N GLN A 411 9.24 8.71 -10.56
CA GLN A 411 9.92 7.43 -10.36
C GLN A 411 8.95 6.27 -10.57
N LEU A 412 7.75 6.33 -9.97
CA LEU A 412 6.74 5.30 -10.15
C LEU A 412 6.30 5.16 -11.61
N ALA A 413 6.13 6.27 -12.35
CA ALA A 413 5.76 6.24 -13.76
C ALA A 413 6.82 5.52 -14.62
N ALA A 414 8.10 5.75 -14.34
CA ALA A 414 9.20 5.05 -15.01
C ALA A 414 9.16 3.54 -14.73
N GLU A 415 8.97 3.14 -13.47
CA GLU A 415 8.87 1.73 -13.08
C GLU A 415 7.65 1.04 -13.72
N LEU A 416 6.48 1.67 -13.68
CA LEU A 416 5.27 1.14 -14.33
C LEU A 416 5.48 0.97 -15.83
N GLY A 417 6.11 1.94 -16.51
CA GLY A 417 6.44 1.83 -17.94
C GLY A 417 7.36 0.65 -18.24
N GLY A 418 8.40 0.45 -17.43
CA GLY A 418 9.31 -0.70 -17.53
C GLY A 418 8.61 -2.05 -17.32
N LEU A 419 7.76 -2.15 -16.30
CA LEU A 419 7.02 -3.37 -15.97
C LEU A 419 5.95 -3.71 -17.02
N LEU A 420 5.26 -2.71 -17.59
CA LEU A 420 4.33 -2.88 -18.72
C LEU A 420 5.07 -3.41 -19.95
N GLY A 421 6.21 -2.80 -20.30
CA GLY A 421 7.05 -3.24 -21.42
C GLY A 421 7.60 -4.66 -21.25
N ALA A 422 7.87 -5.08 -20.02
CA ALA A 422 8.31 -6.44 -19.68
C ALA A 422 7.15 -7.45 -19.56
N GLY A 423 5.87 -7.03 -19.65
CA GLY A 423 4.71 -7.90 -19.49
C GLY A 423 4.51 -8.42 -18.05
N ARG A 424 5.15 -7.79 -17.04
CA ARG A 424 5.02 -8.18 -15.63
C ARG A 424 3.74 -7.66 -15.00
N ILE A 425 3.21 -6.56 -15.54
CA ILE A 425 1.93 -5.96 -15.15
C ILE A 425 1.10 -5.66 -16.38
N VAL A 426 -0.19 -5.49 -16.17
CA VAL A 426 -1.18 -5.14 -17.22
C VAL A 426 -1.96 -3.91 -16.79
N GLU A 427 -2.44 -3.13 -17.75
CA GLU A 427 -3.30 -1.96 -17.57
C GLU A 427 -4.70 -2.24 -18.18
N PRO A 428 -5.61 -2.89 -17.44
CA PRO A 428 -6.95 -3.22 -17.95
C PRO A 428 -7.84 -2.00 -18.17
N LEU A 429 -7.57 -0.91 -17.45
CA LEU A 429 -8.21 0.40 -17.59
C LEU A 429 -7.14 1.49 -17.57
N PRO A 430 -7.32 2.61 -18.30
CA PRO A 430 -6.36 3.71 -18.29
C PRO A 430 -5.98 4.16 -16.88
N GLY A 431 -4.69 4.11 -16.56
CA GLY A 431 -4.13 4.48 -15.26
C GLY A 431 -4.41 3.50 -14.12
N ARG A 432 -4.91 2.28 -14.40
CA ARG A 432 -5.18 1.24 -13.38
C ARG A 432 -4.44 -0.04 -13.72
N TYR A 433 -3.76 -0.60 -12.75
CA TYR A 433 -2.77 -1.65 -12.95
C TYR A 433 -3.09 -2.92 -12.17
N ILE A 434 -2.65 -4.06 -12.72
CA ILE A 434 -2.71 -5.38 -12.08
C ILE A 434 -1.41 -6.13 -12.40
N ALA A 435 -0.91 -6.95 -11.47
CA ALA A 435 0.18 -7.87 -11.77
C ALA A 435 -0.29 -8.98 -12.72
N SER A 436 0.53 -9.35 -13.70
CA SER A 436 0.21 -10.42 -14.66
C SER A 436 -0.10 -11.74 -13.95
N SER A 437 0.65 -12.09 -12.90
CA SER A 437 0.36 -13.28 -12.09
C SER A 437 -1.00 -13.24 -11.38
N ALA A 438 -1.45 -12.07 -10.93
CA ALA A 438 -2.78 -11.93 -10.33
C ALA A 438 -3.90 -12.05 -11.40
N LEU A 439 -3.66 -11.57 -12.62
CA LEU A 439 -4.57 -11.78 -13.75
C LEU A 439 -4.64 -13.24 -14.15
N ASP A 440 -3.52 -13.98 -14.14
CA ASP A 440 -3.47 -15.43 -14.36
C ASP A 440 -4.30 -16.20 -13.34
N GLU A 441 -4.31 -15.82 -12.07
CA GLU A 441 -5.19 -16.41 -11.04
C GLU A 441 -6.66 -16.18 -11.35
N VAL A 442 -7.02 -14.98 -11.84
CA VAL A 442 -8.39 -14.67 -12.32
C VAL A 442 -8.73 -15.53 -13.52
N ALA A 443 -7.80 -15.67 -14.47
CA ALA A 443 -7.98 -16.51 -15.67
C ALA A 443 -8.21 -17.97 -15.29
N ALA A 444 -7.43 -18.54 -14.37
CA ALA A 444 -7.59 -19.91 -13.88
C ALA A 444 -8.96 -20.12 -13.20
N SER A 445 -9.37 -19.17 -12.35
CA SER A 445 -10.67 -19.20 -11.69
C SER A 445 -11.83 -19.13 -12.69
N CYS A 446 -11.71 -18.25 -13.70
CA CYS A 446 -12.69 -18.10 -14.77
C CYS A 446 -12.78 -19.38 -15.64
N LYS A 447 -11.64 -19.97 -16.02
CA LYS A 447 -11.59 -21.25 -16.75
C LYS A 447 -12.30 -22.36 -15.98
N THR A 448 -12.01 -22.51 -14.69
CA THR A 448 -12.65 -23.53 -13.85
C THR A 448 -14.16 -23.35 -13.77
N LEU A 449 -14.60 -22.10 -13.56
CA LEU A 449 -16.02 -21.77 -13.45
C LEU A 449 -16.78 -22.05 -14.77
N LEU A 450 -16.22 -21.59 -15.90
CA LEU A 450 -16.85 -21.78 -17.22
C LEU A 450 -16.80 -23.24 -17.67
N ALA A 451 -15.72 -23.98 -17.40
CA ALA A 451 -15.66 -25.41 -17.67
C ALA A 451 -16.75 -26.17 -16.93
N GLY A 452 -16.94 -25.89 -15.64
CA GLY A 452 -18.02 -26.47 -14.85
C GLY A 452 -19.41 -26.07 -15.34
N TYR A 453 -19.57 -24.86 -15.86
CA TYR A 453 -20.83 -24.40 -16.48
C TYR A 453 -21.12 -25.14 -17.80
N HIS A 454 -20.13 -25.26 -18.70
CA HIS A 454 -20.24 -25.94 -19.97
C HIS A 454 -20.53 -27.44 -19.83
N ALA A 455 -19.92 -28.08 -18.82
CA ALA A 455 -20.22 -29.49 -18.50
C ALA A 455 -21.69 -29.71 -18.13
N LYS A 456 -22.30 -28.76 -17.39
CA LYS A 456 -23.71 -28.81 -16.99
C LYS A 456 -24.67 -28.33 -18.10
N ASN A 457 -24.20 -27.46 -18.99
CA ASN A 457 -25.01 -26.80 -20.03
C ASN A 457 -24.31 -26.88 -21.41
N PRO A 458 -24.12 -28.09 -21.96
CA PRO A 458 -23.30 -28.29 -23.16
C PRO A 458 -23.86 -27.63 -24.42
N LEU A 459 -25.13 -27.29 -24.43
CA LEU A 459 -25.80 -26.62 -25.55
C LEU A 459 -25.96 -25.11 -25.38
N HIS A 460 -25.49 -24.55 -24.25
CA HIS A 460 -25.51 -23.10 -24.05
C HIS A 460 -24.24 -22.47 -24.63
N ALA A 461 -24.38 -21.41 -25.44
CA ALA A 461 -23.25 -20.70 -26.04
C ALA A 461 -22.28 -20.04 -25.02
N GLY A 462 -22.67 -19.99 -23.75
CA GLY A 462 -21.88 -19.42 -22.66
C GLY A 462 -22.72 -19.00 -21.46
N MET A 463 -22.05 -18.60 -20.38
CA MET A 463 -22.68 -18.05 -19.17
C MET A 463 -23.03 -16.57 -19.38
N LYS A 464 -24.16 -16.09 -18.85
CA LYS A 464 -24.55 -14.68 -18.92
C LYS A 464 -23.53 -13.80 -18.20
N ALA A 465 -23.21 -12.62 -18.74
CA ALA A 465 -22.23 -11.69 -18.17
C ALA A 465 -22.52 -11.33 -16.71
N ALA A 466 -23.79 -11.06 -16.38
CA ALA A 466 -24.19 -10.74 -15.00
C ALA A 466 -23.93 -11.90 -14.02
N GLU A 467 -24.22 -13.15 -14.44
CA GLU A 467 -23.99 -14.35 -13.64
C GLU A 467 -22.49 -14.61 -13.44
N LEU A 468 -21.69 -14.43 -14.50
CA LEU A 468 -20.24 -14.60 -14.44
C LEU A 468 -19.62 -13.57 -13.49
N ARG A 469 -20.01 -12.30 -13.59
CA ARG A 469 -19.54 -11.25 -12.66
C ARG A 469 -19.91 -11.56 -11.22
N GLN A 470 -21.15 -11.95 -10.95
CA GLN A 470 -21.60 -12.28 -9.60
C GLN A 470 -20.83 -13.44 -8.98
N LYS A 471 -20.47 -14.45 -9.77
CA LYS A 471 -19.74 -15.63 -9.28
C LYS A 471 -18.25 -15.40 -9.11
N LEU A 472 -17.65 -14.64 -10.04
CA LEU A 472 -16.19 -14.45 -10.08
C LEU A 472 -15.73 -13.22 -9.29
N PHE A 473 -16.51 -12.13 -9.30
CA PHE A 473 -16.17 -10.81 -8.78
C PHE A 473 -17.19 -10.29 -7.76
N ARG A 474 -17.56 -11.12 -6.80
CA ARG A 474 -18.54 -10.76 -5.77
C ARG A 474 -18.12 -9.48 -5.04
N ALA A 475 -19.01 -8.47 -5.03
CA ALA A 475 -18.81 -7.16 -4.41
C ALA A 475 -17.76 -6.24 -5.09
N MET A 476 -17.32 -6.56 -6.32
CA MET A 476 -16.46 -5.68 -7.12
C MET A 476 -17.30 -4.69 -7.94
N GLU A 477 -16.76 -3.50 -8.17
CA GLU A 477 -17.35 -2.50 -9.07
C GLU A 477 -17.48 -3.09 -10.49
N GLN A 478 -18.65 -2.86 -11.12
CA GLN A 478 -18.95 -3.45 -12.44
C GLN A 478 -17.93 -3.05 -13.50
N THR A 479 -17.47 -1.80 -13.49
CA THR A 479 -16.48 -1.26 -14.44
C THR A 479 -15.17 -2.04 -14.38
N ILE A 480 -14.70 -2.34 -13.15
CA ILE A 480 -13.48 -3.12 -12.91
C ILE A 480 -13.66 -4.57 -13.37
N ALA A 481 -14.77 -5.18 -13.00
CA ALA A 481 -15.08 -6.56 -13.40
C ALA A 481 -15.16 -6.72 -14.93
N ASP A 482 -15.81 -5.77 -15.62
CA ASP A 482 -15.93 -5.78 -17.09
C ASP A 482 -14.56 -5.55 -17.77
N ALA A 483 -13.69 -4.72 -17.18
CA ALA A 483 -12.33 -4.52 -17.67
C ALA A 483 -11.50 -5.81 -17.59
N LEU A 484 -11.55 -6.51 -16.46
CA LEU A 484 -10.84 -7.78 -16.28
C LEU A 484 -11.36 -8.85 -17.26
N LEU A 485 -12.68 -8.95 -17.46
CA LEU A 485 -13.25 -9.88 -18.45
C LEU A 485 -12.84 -9.52 -19.88
N SER A 486 -12.75 -8.22 -20.20
CA SER A 486 -12.29 -7.75 -21.51
C SER A 486 -10.83 -8.11 -21.74
N GLU A 487 -10.01 -8.01 -20.68
CA GLU A 487 -8.61 -8.41 -20.72
C GLU A 487 -8.45 -9.91 -20.96
N LEU A 488 -9.22 -10.76 -20.26
CA LEU A 488 -9.23 -12.20 -20.49
C LEU A 488 -9.70 -12.57 -21.92
N CYS A 489 -10.57 -11.75 -22.54
CA CYS A 489 -10.91 -11.91 -23.94
C CYS A 489 -9.74 -11.56 -24.87
N ARG A 490 -8.98 -10.51 -24.55
CA ARG A 490 -7.82 -10.06 -25.32
C ARG A 490 -6.70 -11.11 -25.28
N GLU A 491 -6.51 -11.75 -24.14
CA GLU A 491 -5.57 -12.86 -23.96
C GLU A 491 -6.04 -14.20 -24.57
N GLY A 492 -7.25 -14.25 -25.11
CA GLY A 492 -7.80 -15.47 -25.71
C GLY A 492 -8.18 -16.56 -24.71
N VAL A 493 -8.32 -16.22 -23.43
CA VAL A 493 -8.76 -17.15 -22.37
C VAL A 493 -10.25 -17.48 -22.49
N ILE A 494 -11.04 -16.46 -22.76
CA ILE A 494 -12.48 -16.53 -22.95
C ILE A 494 -12.89 -15.76 -24.21
N ARG A 495 -14.08 -16.03 -24.70
CA ARG A 495 -14.69 -15.25 -25.78
C ARG A 495 -16.06 -14.73 -25.39
N ARG A 496 -16.39 -13.56 -25.88
CA ARG A 496 -17.71 -12.97 -25.71
C ARG A 496 -18.62 -13.29 -26.92
N ALA A 497 -19.78 -13.81 -26.66
CA ALA A 497 -20.83 -14.07 -27.66
C ALA A 497 -22.11 -13.33 -27.23
N GLY A 498 -22.29 -12.10 -27.74
CA GLY A 498 -23.36 -11.19 -27.32
C GLY A 498 -23.27 -10.84 -25.83
N GLU A 499 -24.27 -11.22 -25.04
CA GLU A 499 -24.30 -11.01 -23.58
C GLU A 499 -23.72 -12.17 -22.77
N ARG A 500 -23.05 -13.12 -23.41
CA ARG A 500 -22.53 -14.33 -22.79
C ARG A 500 -21.03 -14.44 -22.94
N TYR A 501 -20.39 -15.13 -21.99
CA TYR A 501 -18.99 -15.50 -22.03
C TYR A 501 -18.82 -17.00 -22.05
N ALA A 502 -17.90 -17.49 -22.86
CA ALA A 502 -17.54 -18.90 -22.98
C ALA A 502 -16.01 -19.04 -22.94
N LEU A 503 -15.52 -20.25 -22.66
CA LEU A 503 -14.12 -20.58 -22.93
C LEU A 503 -13.82 -20.36 -24.42
N ALA A 504 -12.63 -19.89 -24.75
CA ALA A 504 -12.25 -19.59 -26.13
C ALA A 504 -12.43 -20.81 -27.05
N GLU A 505 -12.05 -21.98 -26.55
CA GLU A 505 -12.08 -23.26 -27.28
C GLU A 505 -13.42 -23.96 -27.22
N PHE A 506 -14.38 -23.44 -26.45
CA PHE A 506 -15.68 -24.12 -26.30
C PHE A 506 -16.57 -23.93 -27.50
N GLU A 507 -17.07 -25.02 -28.06
CA GLU A 507 -18.05 -25.06 -29.10
C GLU A 507 -19.28 -25.87 -28.64
N VAL A 508 -20.46 -25.39 -29.02
CA VAL A 508 -21.71 -26.14 -28.79
C VAL A 508 -21.71 -27.36 -29.69
N ARG A 509 -21.70 -28.54 -29.11
CA ARG A 509 -21.73 -29.80 -29.84
C ARG A 509 -23.02 -30.55 -29.55
N TYR A 510 -23.80 -30.79 -30.60
CA TYR A 510 -25.05 -31.55 -30.52
C TYR A 510 -24.73 -33.05 -30.69
N THR A 511 -25.43 -33.90 -29.96
CA THR A 511 -25.46 -35.35 -30.24
C THR A 511 -26.18 -35.61 -31.58
N LYS A 512 -26.02 -36.81 -32.16
CA LYS A 512 -26.71 -37.18 -33.38
C LYS A 512 -28.22 -36.96 -33.29
N ARG A 513 -28.83 -37.32 -32.15
CA ARG A 513 -30.25 -37.12 -31.88
C ARG A 513 -30.63 -35.64 -31.78
N GLN A 514 -29.85 -34.86 -31.08
CA GLN A 514 -30.05 -33.41 -30.94
C GLN A 514 -29.87 -32.67 -32.28
N ASN A 515 -28.92 -33.08 -33.13
CA ASN A 515 -28.80 -32.56 -34.50
C ASN A 515 -30.04 -32.84 -35.33
N ALA A 516 -30.56 -34.07 -35.27
CA ALA A 516 -31.81 -34.42 -36.01
C ALA A 516 -32.98 -33.54 -35.54
N ILE A 517 -33.12 -33.30 -34.23
CA ILE A 517 -34.13 -32.40 -33.67
C ILE A 517 -33.91 -30.97 -34.15
N ARG A 518 -32.68 -30.47 -34.12
CA ARG A 518 -32.29 -29.12 -34.57
C ARG A 518 -32.61 -28.90 -36.04
N ASP A 519 -32.21 -29.83 -36.90
CA ASP A 519 -32.42 -29.72 -38.33
C ASP A 519 -33.94 -29.76 -38.68
N LYS A 520 -34.71 -30.63 -38.01
CA LYS A 520 -36.16 -30.69 -38.16
C LYS A 520 -36.82 -29.39 -37.68
N LEU A 521 -36.37 -28.83 -36.57
CA LEU A 521 -36.87 -27.60 -35.98
C LEU A 521 -36.60 -26.38 -36.88
N LEU A 522 -35.35 -26.20 -37.32
CA LEU A 522 -34.96 -25.11 -38.22
C LEU A 522 -35.64 -25.22 -39.59
N LYS A 523 -35.71 -26.42 -40.15
CA LYS A 523 -36.42 -26.66 -41.42
C LYS A 523 -37.89 -26.28 -41.31
N TYR A 524 -38.54 -26.63 -40.19
CA TYR A 524 -39.94 -26.26 -39.94
C TYR A 524 -40.12 -24.73 -39.90
N TYR A 525 -39.40 -24.01 -39.04
CA TYR A 525 -39.55 -22.56 -38.89
C TYR A 525 -39.11 -21.76 -40.12
N ARG A 526 -38.16 -22.27 -40.91
CA ARG A 526 -37.79 -21.68 -42.20
C ARG A 526 -38.92 -21.84 -43.21
N GLY A 527 -39.54 -23.01 -43.28
CA GLY A 527 -40.66 -23.31 -44.20
C GLY A 527 -41.95 -22.60 -43.81
N ALA A 528 -42.23 -22.43 -42.54
CA ALA A 528 -43.43 -21.74 -42.04
C ALA A 528 -43.38 -20.21 -42.27
N GLY A 529 -42.20 -19.65 -42.46
CA GLY A 529 -42.03 -18.21 -42.73
C GLY A 529 -42.58 -17.33 -41.61
N ILE A 530 -43.52 -16.43 -41.94
CA ILE A 530 -44.14 -15.47 -41.01
C ILE A 530 -45.42 -15.97 -40.33
N GLU A 531 -45.86 -17.17 -40.62
CA GLU A 531 -47.08 -17.76 -40.07
C GLU A 531 -46.87 -19.17 -39.49
N PRO A 532 -45.95 -19.30 -38.48
CA PRO A 532 -45.73 -20.58 -37.82
C PRO A 532 -46.90 -20.97 -36.92
N ILE A 533 -47.13 -22.27 -36.72
CA ILE A 533 -47.97 -22.74 -35.62
C ILE A 533 -47.38 -22.36 -34.27
N THR A 534 -48.17 -22.52 -33.23
CA THR A 534 -47.69 -22.15 -31.88
C THR A 534 -46.52 -23.04 -31.46
N VAL A 535 -45.69 -22.49 -30.58
CA VAL A 535 -44.53 -23.23 -30.00
C VAL A 535 -45.01 -24.53 -29.35
N GLU A 536 -46.17 -24.51 -28.70
CA GLU A 536 -46.79 -25.68 -28.05
C GLU A 536 -47.15 -26.77 -29.06
N GLU A 537 -47.75 -26.39 -30.21
CA GLU A 537 -48.05 -27.31 -31.30
C GLU A 537 -46.80 -27.91 -31.94
N VAL A 538 -45.73 -27.10 -32.07
CA VAL A 538 -44.41 -27.59 -32.52
C VAL A 538 -43.85 -28.61 -31.54
N VAL A 539 -43.89 -28.33 -30.23
CA VAL A 539 -43.45 -29.27 -29.18
C VAL A 539 -44.27 -30.57 -29.25
N ALA A 540 -45.59 -30.46 -29.43
CA ALA A 540 -46.48 -31.63 -29.52
C ALA A 540 -46.16 -32.51 -30.74
N SER A 541 -45.61 -31.94 -31.82
CA SER A 541 -45.25 -32.70 -33.05
C SER A 541 -43.99 -33.59 -32.84
N PHE A 542 -43.27 -33.46 -31.73
CA PHE A 542 -42.13 -34.31 -31.40
C PHE A 542 -42.55 -35.43 -30.44
N PRO A 543 -41.95 -36.63 -30.56
CA PRO A 543 -42.19 -37.76 -29.65
C PRO A 543 -41.92 -37.39 -28.20
N GLN A 544 -42.72 -37.97 -27.28
CA GLN A 544 -42.62 -37.63 -25.85
C GLN A 544 -41.21 -37.87 -25.24
N ASN A 545 -40.50 -38.89 -25.73
CA ASN A 545 -39.12 -39.19 -25.33
C ASN A 545 -38.10 -38.21 -25.90
N GLU A 546 -38.46 -37.33 -26.84
CA GLU A 546 -37.57 -36.31 -27.42
C GLU A 546 -37.80 -34.92 -26.82
N ARG A 547 -38.86 -34.70 -26.04
CA ARG A 547 -39.24 -33.37 -25.52
C ARG A 547 -38.18 -32.75 -24.60
N ALA A 548 -37.45 -33.55 -23.85
CA ALA A 548 -36.36 -33.04 -23.01
C ALA A 548 -35.19 -32.49 -23.84
N ASP A 549 -34.77 -33.27 -24.87
CA ASP A 549 -33.74 -32.83 -25.83
C ASP A 549 -34.24 -31.65 -26.67
N PHE A 550 -35.52 -31.65 -27.08
CA PHE A 550 -36.14 -30.55 -27.81
C PHE A 550 -36.02 -29.23 -27.05
N LYS A 551 -36.34 -29.22 -25.75
CA LYS A 551 -36.23 -27.99 -24.94
C LYS A 551 -34.81 -27.46 -24.92
N GLN A 552 -33.81 -28.32 -24.69
CA GLN A 552 -32.40 -27.93 -24.70
C GLN A 552 -31.94 -27.41 -26.06
N VAL A 553 -32.36 -28.07 -27.16
CA VAL A 553 -32.04 -27.65 -28.53
C VAL A 553 -32.73 -26.34 -28.86
N MET A 554 -34.01 -26.17 -28.49
CA MET A 554 -34.74 -24.91 -28.69
C MET A 554 -34.07 -23.73 -27.97
N ASP A 555 -33.69 -23.91 -26.71
CA ASP A 555 -32.96 -22.89 -25.93
C ASP A 555 -31.61 -22.56 -26.58
N SER A 556 -30.93 -23.57 -27.14
CA SER A 556 -29.63 -23.39 -27.81
C SER A 556 -29.77 -22.60 -29.12
N VAL A 557 -30.72 -22.96 -30.00
CA VAL A 557 -30.92 -22.26 -31.28
C VAL A 557 -31.46 -20.84 -31.09
N LEU A 558 -32.29 -20.61 -30.08
CA LEU A 558 -32.69 -19.26 -29.65
C LEU A 558 -31.48 -18.43 -29.16
N SER A 559 -30.63 -19.04 -28.37
CA SER A 559 -29.40 -18.41 -27.84
C SER A 559 -28.40 -18.10 -28.96
N ALA A 560 -28.37 -18.94 -30.01
CA ALA A 560 -27.52 -18.73 -31.19
C ALA A 560 -28.12 -17.71 -32.18
N GLY A 561 -29.35 -17.23 -31.94
CA GLY A 561 -30.03 -16.29 -32.83
C GLY A 561 -30.52 -16.90 -34.13
N GLU A 562 -30.52 -18.24 -34.26
CA GLU A 562 -31.08 -18.94 -35.42
C GLU A 562 -32.61 -18.85 -35.42
N LEU A 563 -33.21 -18.79 -34.22
CA LEU A 563 -34.63 -18.54 -33.99
C LEU A 563 -34.82 -17.30 -33.12
N VAL A 564 -35.96 -16.61 -33.28
CA VAL A 564 -36.34 -15.42 -32.51
C VAL A 564 -37.71 -15.64 -31.88
N MET A 565 -37.77 -15.63 -30.53
CA MET A 565 -39.03 -15.78 -29.80
C MET A 565 -39.74 -14.43 -29.72
N LEU A 566 -40.78 -14.21 -30.51
CA LEU A 566 -41.57 -12.96 -30.52
C LEU A 566 -42.48 -12.88 -29.30
N SER A 567 -43.16 -13.98 -28.99
CA SER A 567 -44.01 -14.15 -27.82
C SER A 567 -43.87 -15.59 -27.29
N PRO A 568 -44.43 -15.94 -26.12
CA PRO A 568 -44.44 -17.34 -25.65
C PRO A 568 -45.02 -18.34 -26.64
N GLU A 569 -45.92 -17.89 -27.54
CA GLU A 569 -46.59 -18.72 -28.51
C GLU A 569 -45.97 -18.69 -29.92
N ILE A 570 -45.23 -17.63 -30.27
CA ILE A 570 -44.77 -17.37 -31.64
C ILE A 570 -43.25 -17.25 -31.70
N CYS A 571 -42.64 -18.14 -32.46
CA CYS A 571 -41.20 -18.15 -32.71
C CYS A 571 -40.93 -18.07 -34.23
N TYR A 572 -39.95 -17.25 -34.63
CA TYR A 572 -39.57 -17.07 -36.02
C TYR A 572 -38.15 -17.60 -36.30
N HIS A 573 -37.96 -18.13 -37.51
CA HIS A 573 -36.63 -18.30 -38.07
C HIS A 573 -35.99 -16.91 -38.31
N LYS A 574 -34.67 -16.78 -38.16
CA LYS A 574 -33.95 -15.50 -38.35
C LYS A 574 -34.28 -14.84 -39.70
N GLU A 575 -34.46 -15.61 -40.76
CA GLU A 575 -34.85 -15.10 -42.09
C GLU A 575 -36.25 -14.49 -42.11
N ALA A 576 -37.22 -15.11 -41.44
CA ALA A 576 -38.56 -14.57 -41.32
C ALA A 576 -38.58 -13.28 -40.47
N TYR A 577 -37.82 -13.25 -39.40
CA TYR A 577 -37.63 -12.04 -38.57
C TYR A 577 -36.93 -10.92 -39.35
N ALA A 578 -35.89 -11.23 -40.14
CA ALA A 578 -35.20 -10.26 -40.99
C ALA A 578 -36.16 -9.68 -42.06
N ARG A 579 -37.05 -10.51 -42.63
CA ARG A 579 -38.10 -10.07 -43.57
C ARG A 579 -39.09 -9.12 -42.89
N ALA A 580 -39.51 -9.42 -41.66
CA ALA A 580 -40.38 -8.54 -40.88
C ALA A 580 -39.70 -7.18 -40.56
N CYS A 581 -38.43 -7.20 -40.18
CA CYS A 581 -37.63 -5.99 -39.99
C CYS A 581 -37.45 -5.18 -41.28
N GLY A 582 -37.23 -5.86 -42.43
CA GLY A 582 -37.11 -5.24 -43.74
C GLY A 582 -38.38 -4.52 -44.16
N ALA A 583 -39.53 -5.15 -43.96
CA ALA A 583 -40.85 -4.56 -44.28
C ALA A 583 -41.12 -3.31 -43.40
N ALA A 584 -40.86 -3.40 -42.10
CA ALA A 584 -41.01 -2.26 -41.21
C ALA A 584 -40.02 -1.12 -41.56
N LYS A 585 -38.77 -1.44 -41.86
CA LYS A 585 -37.75 -0.46 -42.27
C LYS A 585 -38.15 0.26 -43.56
N ALA A 586 -38.66 -0.46 -44.55
CA ALA A 586 -39.15 0.12 -45.80
C ALA A 586 -40.33 1.07 -45.54
N HIS A 587 -41.26 0.68 -44.66
CA HIS A 587 -42.39 1.53 -44.30
C HIS A 587 -41.94 2.82 -43.58
N PHE A 588 -41.03 2.73 -42.63
CA PHE A 588 -40.49 3.90 -41.89
C PHE A 588 -39.59 4.78 -42.75
N ALA A 589 -39.13 4.34 -43.91
CA ALA A 589 -38.39 5.19 -44.82
C ALA A 589 -39.28 6.26 -45.49
N GLU A 590 -40.60 5.96 -45.61
CA GLU A 590 -41.59 6.83 -46.26
C GLU A 590 -42.61 7.42 -45.27
N ASN A 591 -42.73 6.87 -44.07
CA ASN A 591 -43.76 7.22 -43.08
C ASN A 591 -43.14 7.35 -41.66
N GLU A 592 -43.59 8.33 -40.88
CA GLU A 592 -43.13 8.51 -39.49
C GLU A 592 -43.71 7.46 -38.52
N THR A 593 -44.86 6.86 -38.85
CA THR A 593 -45.60 5.95 -37.98
C THR A 593 -46.04 4.70 -38.73
N ILE A 594 -46.26 3.62 -38.00
CA ILE A 594 -46.83 2.39 -38.54
C ILE A 594 -48.00 1.91 -37.65
N THR A 595 -49.12 1.54 -38.30
CA THR A 595 -50.26 0.92 -37.64
C THR A 595 -50.21 -0.60 -37.77
N LEU A 596 -51.01 -1.30 -36.95
CA LEU A 596 -51.14 -2.75 -37.04
C LEU A 596 -51.65 -3.20 -38.42
N ALA A 597 -52.61 -2.48 -39.03
CA ALA A 597 -53.11 -2.77 -40.35
C ALA A 597 -52.03 -2.63 -41.42
N GLN A 598 -51.27 -1.56 -41.42
CA GLN A 598 -50.16 -1.33 -42.35
C GLN A 598 -49.08 -2.42 -42.24
N MET A 599 -48.69 -2.83 -41.02
CA MET A 599 -47.72 -3.90 -40.82
C MET A 599 -48.27 -5.25 -41.32
N ARG A 600 -49.56 -5.55 -41.08
CA ARG A 600 -50.24 -6.74 -41.60
C ARG A 600 -50.18 -6.78 -43.11
N ASP A 601 -50.59 -5.70 -43.78
CA ASP A 601 -50.69 -5.61 -45.23
C ASP A 601 -49.29 -5.62 -45.88
N SER A 602 -48.27 -4.97 -45.30
CA SER A 602 -46.91 -4.99 -45.83
C SER A 602 -46.23 -6.37 -45.76
N LEU A 603 -46.67 -7.22 -44.84
CA LEU A 603 -46.18 -8.59 -44.71
C LEU A 603 -47.07 -9.64 -45.38
N GLY A 604 -48.30 -9.28 -45.73
CA GLY A 604 -49.30 -10.23 -46.26
C GLY A 604 -49.65 -11.31 -45.24
N THR A 605 -49.85 -10.95 -43.97
CA THR A 605 -50.07 -11.91 -42.88
C THR A 605 -51.33 -11.59 -42.08
N SER A 606 -51.67 -12.43 -41.11
CA SER A 606 -52.83 -12.19 -40.27
C SER A 606 -52.55 -11.19 -39.15
N ARG A 607 -53.61 -10.62 -38.54
CA ARG A 607 -53.54 -9.68 -37.43
C ARG A 607 -52.76 -10.22 -36.25
N LYS A 608 -52.80 -11.53 -35.95
CA LYS A 608 -52.08 -12.21 -34.83
C LYS A 608 -50.59 -12.05 -34.98
N TYR A 609 -50.03 -12.34 -36.14
CA TYR A 609 -48.57 -12.28 -36.35
C TYR A 609 -48.06 -10.85 -36.47
N ALA A 610 -48.77 -9.97 -37.15
CA ALA A 610 -48.41 -8.56 -37.24
C ALA A 610 -48.39 -7.90 -35.85
N LEU A 611 -49.31 -8.26 -34.95
CA LEU A 611 -49.35 -7.79 -33.58
C LEU A 611 -48.12 -8.29 -32.79
N ALA A 612 -47.82 -9.58 -32.85
CA ALA A 612 -46.68 -10.18 -32.17
C ALA A 612 -45.34 -9.54 -32.58
N ILE A 613 -45.17 -9.23 -33.87
CA ILE A 613 -43.98 -8.54 -34.38
C ILE A 613 -43.87 -7.12 -33.79
N LEU A 614 -44.97 -6.35 -33.85
CA LEU A 614 -44.97 -4.99 -33.36
C LEU A 614 -44.78 -4.91 -31.84
N GLU A 615 -45.36 -5.81 -31.07
CA GLU A 615 -45.15 -5.92 -29.62
C GLU A 615 -43.70 -6.32 -29.30
N TYR A 616 -43.09 -7.18 -30.10
CA TYR A 616 -41.67 -7.52 -29.95
C TYR A 616 -40.76 -6.34 -30.27
N PHE A 617 -41.09 -5.53 -31.31
CA PHE A 617 -40.36 -4.29 -31.60
C PHE A 617 -40.48 -3.26 -30.47
N ASP A 618 -41.66 -3.13 -29.87
CA ASP A 618 -41.88 -2.28 -28.71
C ASP A 618 -41.06 -2.78 -27.51
N LYS A 619 -41.07 -4.07 -27.21
CA LYS A 619 -40.32 -4.72 -26.14
C LYS A 619 -38.79 -4.59 -26.31
N THR A 620 -38.30 -4.65 -27.53
CA THR A 620 -36.87 -4.52 -27.85
C THR A 620 -36.43 -3.07 -28.04
N GLY A 621 -37.37 -2.11 -27.94
CA GLY A 621 -37.10 -0.69 -28.06
C GLY A 621 -36.86 -0.22 -29.50
N ILE A 622 -37.13 -1.04 -30.50
CA ILE A 622 -37.08 -0.65 -31.93
C ILE A 622 -38.17 0.38 -32.20
N THR A 623 -39.38 0.13 -31.72
CA THR A 623 -40.52 1.04 -31.82
C THR A 623 -41.01 1.47 -30.43
N LYS A 624 -41.81 2.54 -30.42
CA LYS A 624 -42.56 3.01 -29.26
C LYS A 624 -44.01 3.14 -29.63
N LYS A 625 -44.91 2.49 -28.87
CA LYS A 625 -46.34 2.55 -29.06
C LYS A 625 -46.90 3.89 -28.58
N GLU A 626 -47.69 4.56 -29.44
CA GLU A 626 -48.39 5.81 -29.17
C GLU A 626 -49.83 5.67 -29.65
N GLY A 627 -50.75 5.27 -28.74
CA GLY A 627 -52.13 4.97 -29.11
C GLY A 627 -52.25 3.78 -30.05
N ASP A 628 -52.86 3.98 -31.24
CA ASP A 628 -53.07 2.94 -32.26
C ASP A 628 -51.88 2.80 -33.24
N PHE A 629 -50.88 3.65 -33.16
CA PHE A 629 -49.71 3.61 -34.04
C PHE A 629 -48.40 3.46 -33.24
N ARG A 630 -47.33 3.19 -33.94
CA ARG A 630 -45.99 3.09 -33.40
C ARG A 630 -45.04 4.01 -34.15
N ARG A 631 -44.10 4.59 -33.44
CA ARG A 631 -43.04 5.43 -33.99
C ARG A 631 -41.72 4.75 -33.84
N LEU A 632 -40.78 4.96 -34.75
CA LEU A 632 -39.43 4.43 -34.67
C LEU A 632 -38.68 5.11 -33.48
N ASN A 633 -38.10 4.29 -32.58
CA ASN A 633 -37.40 4.77 -31.37
C ASN A 633 -35.89 4.54 -31.47
N ARG A 634 -35.47 3.34 -31.85
CA ARG A 634 -34.08 3.00 -32.16
C ARG A 634 -34.00 2.41 -33.55
N GLY A 635 -32.88 2.59 -34.27
CA GLY A 635 -32.73 1.95 -35.57
C GLY A 635 -32.84 0.43 -35.50
N PHE A 636 -33.26 -0.21 -36.59
CA PHE A 636 -33.28 -1.67 -36.68
C PHE A 636 -31.88 -2.25 -36.53
N PRO A 637 -31.71 -3.41 -35.86
CA PRO A 637 -30.41 -4.04 -35.76
C PRO A 637 -29.85 -4.30 -37.18
N PRO A 638 -28.52 -4.20 -37.35
CA PRO A 638 -27.90 -4.55 -38.63
C PRO A 638 -28.27 -5.98 -38.99
N ALA A 639 -28.56 -6.23 -40.26
CA ALA A 639 -28.79 -7.59 -40.73
C ALA A 639 -27.55 -8.43 -40.37
N GLN A 640 -27.74 -9.40 -39.47
CA GLN A 640 -26.69 -10.39 -39.21
C GLN A 640 -26.53 -11.23 -40.46
N ALA A 641 -25.35 -11.13 -41.10
CA ALA A 641 -24.97 -11.89 -42.29
C ALA A 641 -24.85 -13.39 -41.97
#